data_74115afd788a0239824cfe40cb93fd0b
#
_entry.id   74115afd788a0239824cfe40cb93fd0b
#
_cell.length_a   1.000
_cell.length_b   1.000
_cell.length_c   1.000
_cell.angle_alpha   90.00
_cell.angle_beta   90.00
_cell.angle_gamma   90.00
#
_symmetry.space_group_name_H-M   'P 1'
#
loop_
_entity.id
_entity.type
_entity.pdbx_description
1 polymer ?
#
loop_
_entity_poly.entity_id
_entity_poly.type
_entity_poly.pdbx_seq_one_letter_code
_entity_poly.pdbx_strand_id
1 'polypeptide(L)'
;MNFFRDAQVLMPYEDHAVDTARLFAQVPLWDPFYCGGIFSLGTPQSRFASPTFLLSLLFGTLRAEAITVFVMIWIGLEGMFRYARSRGASALGAVLAAPVFAASGNFATSFFHGWINFYGFELLPWAMFGVREAASGNRRAVVVAACALAWIVGFGGTYAAPMAALLCAFEALEALASRGRRPREALIALGSITTIATLGIGLAALRTLPVIETVAASERLLADRPGLPLDAVHRALFGGLSFAGNNLASLDGAFFVGIAAIPVALVGALRLRSLSLVGLGATCLWAATGYAHGWSPFVGLRALPAFSVLRYPERYLIVVALVLSVLAAWGITRAEAAARKHVGWALLLAALSVTLVINFVVMVPRHHEPISHMDLVEPPPRVERDFHQARGTRWALAYYGPMSRGCLSCWDAYPVPQSPLLRADLPHEEYLVEGAQGSVQRTRWTPNRIDLSVDLPSEARLRVNQNWHPGWRASVGSVLSDNGLLAIDLPAGQHDLTLRFLPRSVIAGGLASLAALVVLVLMVRRRRDHQPGGREVRLHLLLSLAPFALVGATYGVLREPAVELPSPLTPSGDAVVVDRLPDGAVPLDVRFARGVSLVGARVEPAALSPGQDLTLEIAWVVDDEVPRDAGVFVHVRGESGGMFQLDHTRLSGAFELAAAPKGKTLRDVVVHRLPANLARERWTVWVGVWHALGDGSRLPVAAEGDARVEANAVEVGSFVVR
;
A
#
# COMPACT_ATOMS: atom_id res chain seq x y z
N MET A 1 8.43 -4.59 -15.70
CA MET A 1 8.82 -4.95 -14.32
C MET A 1 7.62 -4.85 -13.41
N ASN A 2 7.27 -5.94 -12.69
CA ASN A 2 6.15 -5.93 -11.75
C ASN A 2 6.57 -5.25 -10.43
N PHE A 3 6.83 -3.95 -10.44
CA PHE A 3 7.37 -3.22 -9.30
C PHE A 3 6.38 -3.01 -8.14
N PHE A 4 5.07 -3.29 -8.31
CA PHE A 4 4.05 -2.94 -7.33
C PHE A 4 3.03 -4.04 -7.06
N ARG A 5 3.48 -5.28 -6.91
CA ARG A 5 2.54 -6.40 -6.68
C ARG A 5 1.52 -6.12 -5.58
N ASP A 6 1.92 -5.52 -4.46
CA ASP A 6 1.02 -5.26 -3.34
C ASP A 6 0.33 -3.90 -3.44
N ALA A 7 0.93 -2.89 -4.08
CA ALA A 7 0.27 -1.61 -4.33
C ALA A 7 -0.97 -1.77 -5.21
N GLN A 8 -0.95 -2.68 -6.18
CA GLN A 8 -2.09 -2.98 -7.06
C GLN A 8 -3.32 -3.52 -6.31
N VAL A 9 -3.14 -4.03 -5.11
CA VAL A 9 -4.24 -4.45 -4.23
C VAL A 9 -4.52 -3.42 -3.16
N LEU A 10 -3.48 -2.78 -2.62
CA LEU A 10 -3.63 -1.86 -1.49
C LEU A 10 -4.11 -0.46 -1.89
N MET A 11 -3.66 0.05 -3.06
CA MET A 11 -4.12 1.35 -3.57
C MET A 11 -5.60 1.34 -3.97
N PRO A 12 -6.13 0.31 -4.65
CA PRO A 12 -7.55 0.24 -4.97
C PRO A 12 -8.49 0.37 -3.78
N TYR A 13 -8.14 -0.08 -2.58
CA TYR A 13 -8.96 0.21 -1.40
C TYR A 13 -9.18 1.70 -1.18
N GLU A 14 -8.14 2.50 -1.43
CA GLU A 14 -8.22 3.96 -1.29
C GLU A 14 -8.88 4.61 -2.50
N ASP A 15 -8.63 4.12 -3.72
CA ASP A 15 -9.30 4.57 -4.94
C ASP A 15 -10.81 4.36 -4.82
N HIS A 16 -11.27 3.16 -4.47
CA HIS A 16 -12.69 2.85 -4.26
C HIS A 16 -13.31 3.70 -3.13
N ALA A 17 -12.54 4.00 -2.07
CA ALA A 17 -12.98 4.89 -1.02
C ALA A 17 -13.12 6.34 -1.51
N VAL A 18 -12.19 6.83 -2.34
CA VAL A 18 -12.24 8.14 -2.99
C VAL A 18 -13.45 8.21 -3.94
N ASP A 19 -13.67 7.19 -4.75
CA ASP A 19 -14.81 7.10 -5.67
C ASP A 19 -16.13 7.09 -4.90
N THR A 20 -16.22 6.30 -3.82
CA THR A 20 -17.40 6.28 -2.97
C THR A 20 -17.70 7.66 -2.38
N ALA A 21 -16.66 8.37 -1.91
CA ALA A 21 -16.83 9.71 -1.34
C ALA A 21 -17.15 10.77 -2.39
N ARG A 22 -16.46 10.78 -3.54
CA ARG A 22 -16.59 11.82 -4.57
C ARG A 22 -17.81 11.62 -5.46
N LEU A 23 -18.06 10.37 -5.93
CA LEU A 23 -19.11 10.09 -6.90
C LEU A 23 -20.48 9.91 -6.26
N PHE A 24 -20.50 9.39 -5.01
CA PHE A 24 -21.74 9.05 -4.34
C PHE A 24 -22.01 9.89 -3.08
N ALA A 25 -21.08 10.78 -2.68
CA ALA A 25 -21.16 11.58 -1.45
C ALA A 25 -21.42 10.71 -0.20
N GLN A 26 -20.79 9.55 -0.11
CA GLN A 26 -20.97 8.59 0.98
C GLN A 26 -19.67 8.32 1.71
N VAL A 27 -19.78 8.01 3.01
CA VAL A 27 -18.67 7.43 3.75
C VAL A 27 -18.38 6.03 3.19
N PRO A 28 -17.13 5.67 2.86
CA PRO A 28 -16.81 4.39 2.26
C PRO A 28 -16.90 3.25 3.28
N LEU A 29 -18.10 2.73 3.51
CA LEU A 29 -18.36 1.62 4.43
C LEU A 29 -18.33 0.29 3.70
N TRP A 30 -19.09 0.15 2.60
CA TRP A 30 -19.12 -1.02 1.75
C TRP A 30 -18.37 -0.76 0.45
N ASP A 31 -17.46 -1.65 0.08
CA ASP A 31 -16.76 -1.62 -1.20
C ASP A 31 -17.30 -2.74 -2.10
N PRO A 32 -18.22 -2.44 -3.01
CA PRO A 32 -18.79 -3.43 -3.95
C PRO A 32 -17.85 -3.74 -5.12
N PHE A 33 -16.78 -2.96 -5.28
CA PHE A 33 -15.88 -3.05 -6.44
C PHE A 33 -14.81 -4.13 -6.29
N TYR A 34 -14.70 -4.77 -5.11
CA TYR A 34 -13.67 -5.77 -4.83
C TYR A 34 -14.22 -7.01 -4.11
N CYS A 35 -13.73 -8.21 -4.52
CA CYS A 35 -14.08 -9.51 -3.91
C CYS A 35 -15.57 -9.85 -3.88
N GLY A 36 -16.41 -9.25 -4.74
CA GLY A 36 -17.86 -9.43 -4.67
C GLY A 36 -18.53 -8.64 -3.54
N GLY A 37 -17.83 -7.64 -3.01
CA GLY A 37 -18.27 -6.75 -1.93
C GLY A 37 -17.61 -7.08 -0.59
N ILE A 38 -16.97 -6.06 0.01
CA ILE A 38 -16.27 -6.17 1.30
C ILE A 38 -16.61 -5.01 2.22
N PHE A 39 -16.45 -5.24 3.53
CA PHE A 39 -16.54 -4.18 4.53
C PHE A 39 -15.26 -3.33 4.52
N SER A 40 -15.27 -2.22 3.80
CA SER A 40 -14.11 -1.38 3.53
C SER A 40 -13.43 -0.86 4.79
N LEU A 41 -14.19 -0.29 5.74
CA LEU A 41 -13.65 0.19 7.02
C LEU A 41 -13.16 -0.96 7.92
N GLY A 42 -13.71 -2.17 7.76
CA GLY A 42 -13.31 -3.38 8.46
C GLY A 42 -12.04 -4.04 7.91
N THR A 43 -11.64 -3.74 6.67
CA THR A 43 -10.47 -4.35 6.04
C THR A 43 -9.17 -3.91 6.72
N PRO A 44 -8.37 -4.81 7.35
CA PRO A 44 -7.20 -4.44 8.13
C PRO A 44 -6.14 -3.64 7.37
N GLN A 45 -6.07 -3.81 6.05
CA GLN A 45 -5.07 -3.20 5.18
C GLN A 45 -5.48 -1.84 4.61
N SER A 46 -6.75 -1.47 4.67
CA SER A 46 -7.23 -0.16 4.22
C SER A 46 -6.67 0.96 5.10
N ARG A 47 -6.35 2.11 4.51
CA ARG A 47 -5.79 3.28 5.20
C ARG A 47 -6.64 4.55 5.07
N PHE A 48 -7.80 4.50 4.45
CA PHE A 48 -8.63 5.71 4.28
C PHE A 48 -9.12 6.33 5.60
N ALA A 49 -9.00 5.63 6.73
CA ALA A 49 -9.22 6.20 8.05
C ALA A 49 -8.04 7.05 8.58
N SER A 50 -6.96 7.21 7.80
CA SER A 50 -5.82 8.06 8.15
C SER A 50 -6.03 9.50 7.67
N PRO A 51 -5.38 10.51 8.31
CA PRO A 51 -5.44 11.89 7.85
C PRO A 51 -4.95 12.11 6.41
N THR A 52 -4.11 11.21 5.88
CA THR A 52 -3.60 11.31 4.50
C THR A 52 -4.67 11.03 3.44
N PHE A 53 -5.78 10.40 3.82
CA PHE A 53 -6.92 10.23 2.93
C PHE A 53 -7.48 11.57 2.42
N LEU A 54 -7.36 12.64 3.20
CA LEU A 54 -7.73 13.98 2.74
C LEU A 54 -6.90 14.42 1.52
N LEU A 55 -5.64 14.01 1.43
CA LEU A 55 -4.79 14.27 0.27
C LEU A 55 -5.33 13.51 -0.96
N SER A 56 -5.76 12.27 -0.78
CA SER A 56 -6.35 11.45 -1.84
C SER A 56 -7.69 12.02 -2.32
N LEU A 57 -8.49 12.56 -1.40
CA LEU A 57 -9.71 13.29 -1.76
C LEU A 57 -9.44 14.59 -2.52
N LEU A 58 -8.32 15.26 -2.30
CA LEU A 58 -7.99 16.53 -2.96
C LEU A 58 -7.25 16.34 -4.30
N PHE A 59 -6.28 15.43 -4.33
CA PHE A 59 -5.32 15.32 -5.44
C PHE A 59 -5.45 14.01 -6.25
N GLY A 60 -6.31 13.08 -5.84
CA GLY A 60 -6.33 11.70 -6.34
C GLY A 60 -5.26 10.84 -5.68
N THR A 61 -5.46 9.51 -5.69
CA THR A 61 -4.69 8.57 -4.89
C THR A 61 -3.20 8.57 -5.23
N LEU A 62 -2.82 8.58 -6.50
CA LEU A 62 -1.42 8.54 -6.93
C LEU A 62 -0.62 9.78 -6.50
N ARG A 63 -1.18 10.99 -6.74
CA ARG A 63 -0.51 12.22 -6.32
C ARG A 63 -0.46 12.35 -4.80
N ALA A 64 -1.53 11.94 -4.14
CA ALA A 64 -1.59 11.89 -2.68
C ALA A 64 -0.55 10.94 -2.10
N GLU A 65 -0.29 9.81 -2.77
CA GLU A 65 0.75 8.86 -2.36
C GLU A 65 2.13 9.50 -2.37
N ALA A 66 2.50 10.17 -3.45
CA ALA A 66 3.77 10.89 -3.55
C ALA A 66 3.93 11.92 -2.42
N ILE A 67 2.89 12.71 -2.15
CA ILE A 67 2.88 13.69 -1.05
C ILE A 67 2.97 12.97 0.31
N THR A 68 2.23 11.88 0.49
CA THR A 68 2.19 11.12 1.75
C THR A 68 3.57 10.61 2.14
N VAL A 69 4.34 10.07 1.19
CA VAL A 69 5.71 9.59 1.45
C VAL A 69 6.59 10.70 2.02
N PHE A 70 6.61 11.88 1.37
CA PHE A 70 7.38 13.01 1.87
C PHE A 70 6.93 13.45 3.27
N VAL A 71 5.62 13.60 3.46
CA VAL A 71 5.05 14.01 4.74
C VAL A 71 5.41 13.01 5.84
N MET A 72 5.34 11.72 5.55
CA MET A 72 5.61 10.69 6.56
C MET A 72 7.09 10.59 6.90
N ILE A 73 8.01 10.68 5.93
CA ILE A 73 9.45 10.74 6.20
C ILE A 73 9.76 11.98 7.06
N TRP A 74 9.19 13.13 6.73
CA TRP A 74 9.36 14.33 7.55
C TRP A 74 8.83 14.16 8.98
N ILE A 75 7.64 13.57 9.13
CA ILE A 75 7.07 13.24 10.45
C ILE A 75 7.99 12.31 11.22
N GLY A 76 8.56 11.29 10.58
CA GLY A 76 9.51 10.38 11.19
C GLY A 76 10.80 11.07 11.63
N LEU A 77 11.38 11.93 10.79
CA LEU A 77 12.57 12.72 11.11
C LEU A 77 12.34 13.62 12.32
N GLU A 78 11.24 14.37 12.33
CA GLU A 78 10.87 15.27 13.43
C GLU A 78 10.56 14.49 14.72
N GLY A 79 9.84 13.37 14.60
CA GLY A 79 9.55 12.49 15.75
C GLY A 79 10.82 11.94 16.37
N MET A 80 11.74 11.46 15.52
CA MET A 80 13.03 10.91 15.98
C MET A 80 13.92 11.97 16.60
N PHE A 81 13.97 13.18 16.02
CA PHE A 81 14.66 14.32 16.58
C PHE A 81 14.15 14.63 17.99
N ARG A 82 12.83 14.78 18.17
CA ARG A 82 12.22 15.08 19.48
C ARG A 82 12.46 13.96 20.48
N TYR A 83 12.31 12.72 20.06
CA TYR A 83 12.54 11.57 20.92
C TYR A 83 14.00 11.50 21.40
N ALA A 84 14.98 11.64 20.49
CA ALA A 84 16.40 11.65 20.84
C ALA A 84 16.75 12.83 21.77
N ARG A 85 16.17 14.01 21.53
CA ARG A 85 16.30 15.19 22.42
C ARG A 85 15.74 14.91 23.82
N SER A 86 14.57 14.32 23.93
CA SER A 86 13.96 13.97 25.22
C SER A 86 14.79 12.94 26.01
N ARG A 87 15.60 12.15 25.28
CA ARG A 87 16.58 11.23 25.86
C ARG A 87 17.94 11.85 26.17
N GLY A 88 18.08 13.19 26.00
CA GLY A 88 19.26 13.96 26.36
C GLY A 88 20.36 13.97 25.31
N ALA A 89 20.03 13.72 24.04
CA ALA A 89 20.98 14.01 22.95
C ALA A 89 21.12 15.51 22.68
N SER A 90 22.25 15.95 22.15
CA SER A 90 22.43 17.31 21.65
C SER A 90 21.56 17.58 20.43
N ALA A 91 21.33 18.84 20.07
CA ALA A 91 20.55 19.15 18.87
C ALA A 91 21.23 18.60 17.61
N LEU A 92 22.55 18.74 17.49
CA LEU A 92 23.32 18.19 16.38
C LEU A 92 23.24 16.67 16.34
N GLY A 93 23.41 15.99 17.49
CA GLY A 93 23.27 14.53 17.56
C GLY A 93 21.88 14.03 17.15
N ALA A 94 20.84 14.72 17.60
CA ALA A 94 19.47 14.35 17.26
C ALA A 94 19.15 14.55 15.77
N VAL A 95 19.58 15.65 15.16
CA VAL A 95 19.35 15.92 13.71
C VAL A 95 20.09 14.92 12.84
N LEU A 96 21.38 14.69 13.10
CA LEU A 96 22.22 13.82 12.26
C LEU A 96 21.83 12.33 12.39
N ALA A 97 21.31 11.92 13.54
CA ALA A 97 20.92 10.53 13.77
C ALA A 97 19.47 10.22 13.37
N ALA A 98 18.59 11.21 13.26
CA ALA A 98 17.19 10.98 12.89
C ALA A 98 17.01 10.20 11.56
N PRO A 99 17.78 10.45 10.50
CA PRO A 99 17.71 9.70 9.25
C PRO A 99 18.06 8.21 9.36
N VAL A 100 18.82 7.80 10.38
CA VAL A 100 19.17 6.39 10.61
C VAL A 100 17.91 5.53 10.77
N PHE A 101 16.83 6.10 11.32
CA PHE A 101 15.53 5.46 11.41
C PHE A 101 14.62 5.88 10.24
N ALA A 102 14.30 7.18 10.13
CA ALA A 102 13.26 7.67 9.22
C ALA A 102 13.59 7.56 7.73
N ALA A 103 14.87 7.40 7.37
CA ALA A 103 15.33 7.13 6.02
C ALA A 103 16.05 5.77 5.92
N SER A 104 15.73 4.82 6.80
CA SER A 104 16.29 3.46 6.74
C SER A 104 15.78 2.69 5.53
N GLY A 105 16.49 1.60 5.21
CA GLY A 105 16.10 0.70 4.13
C GLY A 105 14.69 0.13 4.27
N ASN A 106 14.15 0.04 5.49
CA ASN A 106 12.78 -0.42 5.72
C ASN A 106 11.75 0.44 4.98
N PHE A 107 11.89 1.76 5.00
CA PHE A 107 10.96 2.63 4.29
C PHE A 107 11.12 2.54 2.79
N ALA A 108 12.37 2.53 2.29
CA ALA A 108 12.64 2.32 0.87
C ALA A 108 12.07 0.98 0.38
N THR A 109 12.27 -0.10 1.13
CA THR A 109 11.78 -1.45 0.80
C THR A 109 10.26 -1.53 0.85
N SER A 110 9.62 -0.97 1.89
CA SER A 110 8.17 -0.93 2.01
C SER A 110 7.55 -0.19 0.84
N PHE A 111 8.16 0.90 0.45
CA PHE A 111 7.72 1.71 -0.67
C PHE A 111 7.86 0.98 -2.00
N PHE A 112 9.03 0.37 -2.24
CA PHE A 112 9.31 -0.42 -3.43
C PHE A 112 8.35 -1.59 -3.62
N HIS A 113 7.95 -2.27 -2.53
CA HIS A 113 6.98 -3.35 -2.58
C HIS A 113 5.51 -2.86 -2.59
N GLY A 114 5.29 -1.55 -2.48
CA GLY A 114 3.95 -0.98 -2.43
C GLY A 114 3.22 -1.26 -1.12
N TRP A 115 3.94 -1.44 0.01
CA TRP A 115 3.36 -1.63 1.33
C TRP A 115 2.97 -0.29 1.95
N ILE A 116 2.06 0.39 1.29
CA ILE A 116 1.62 1.75 1.65
C ILE A 116 0.99 1.86 3.05
N ASN A 117 0.55 0.76 3.61
CA ASN A 117 -0.01 0.68 4.96
C ASN A 117 1.08 0.65 6.08
N PHE A 118 2.38 0.66 5.72
CA PHE A 118 3.48 0.64 6.69
C PHE A 118 4.02 2.01 7.09
N TYR A 119 3.54 3.08 6.49
CA TYR A 119 3.96 4.43 6.89
C TYR A 119 3.64 4.78 8.35
N GLY A 120 2.74 4.06 8.99
CA GLY A 120 2.49 4.17 10.41
C GLY A 120 3.72 3.96 11.30
N PHE A 121 4.78 3.30 10.81
CA PHE A 121 6.04 3.16 11.54
C PHE A 121 6.73 4.49 11.81
N GLU A 122 6.57 5.50 10.94
CA GLU A 122 7.14 6.84 11.12
C GLU A 122 6.58 7.56 12.36
N LEU A 123 5.45 7.10 12.88
CA LEU A 123 4.83 7.64 14.08
C LEU A 123 5.33 6.99 15.38
N LEU A 124 6.11 5.90 15.31
CA LEU A 124 6.64 5.23 16.51
C LEU A 124 7.46 6.17 17.42
N PRO A 125 8.39 7.01 16.89
CA PRO A 125 9.13 7.94 17.73
C PRO A 125 8.23 8.98 18.43
N TRP A 126 7.13 9.41 17.78
CA TRP A 126 6.16 10.32 18.38
C TRP A 126 5.37 9.68 19.53
N ALA A 127 4.98 8.41 19.39
CA ALA A 127 4.32 7.68 20.47
C ALA A 127 5.26 7.52 21.67
N MET A 128 6.53 7.14 21.47
CA MET A 128 7.53 6.99 22.52
C MET A 128 7.85 8.34 23.17
N PHE A 129 8.09 9.39 22.38
CA PHE A 129 8.30 10.76 22.87
C PHE A 129 7.13 11.20 23.73
N GLY A 130 5.91 10.98 23.25
CA GLY A 130 4.70 11.40 23.96
C GLY A 130 4.54 10.68 25.30
N VAL A 131 4.74 9.35 25.37
CA VAL A 131 4.67 8.57 26.63
C VAL A 131 5.73 9.07 27.62
N ARG A 132 6.97 9.25 27.17
CA ARG A 132 8.10 9.69 28.01
C ARG A 132 7.85 11.07 28.62
N GLU A 133 7.46 12.04 27.81
CA GLU A 133 7.19 13.41 28.25
C GLU A 133 5.91 13.48 29.11
N ALA A 134 4.87 12.74 28.77
CA ALA A 134 3.64 12.68 29.56
C ALA A 134 3.88 12.11 30.96
N ALA A 135 4.73 11.08 31.07
CA ALA A 135 5.12 10.53 32.37
C ALA A 135 5.86 11.55 33.24
N SER A 136 6.45 12.60 32.68
CA SER A 136 7.04 13.75 33.39
C SER A 136 6.03 14.84 33.77
N GLY A 137 4.73 14.63 33.49
CA GLY A 137 3.64 15.55 33.79
C GLY A 137 3.29 16.51 32.62
N ASN A 138 3.92 16.37 31.46
CA ASN A 138 3.60 17.17 30.28
C ASN A 138 2.30 16.70 29.64
N ARG A 139 1.20 17.40 29.93
CA ARG A 139 -0.15 17.02 29.41
C ARG A 139 -0.28 17.13 27.89
N ARG A 140 0.48 18.02 27.23
CA ARG A 140 0.48 18.11 25.74
C ARG A 140 1.02 16.85 25.12
N ALA A 141 1.97 16.23 25.76
CA ALA A 141 2.55 14.97 25.30
C ALA A 141 1.55 13.81 25.34
N VAL A 142 0.56 13.83 26.24
CA VAL A 142 -0.58 12.88 26.23
C VAL A 142 -1.34 12.97 24.90
N VAL A 143 -1.64 14.18 24.44
CA VAL A 143 -2.32 14.41 23.16
C VAL A 143 -1.49 13.87 22.01
N VAL A 144 -0.19 14.19 21.99
CA VAL A 144 0.74 13.74 20.94
C VAL A 144 0.76 12.21 20.86
N ALA A 145 0.95 11.52 22.00
CA ALA A 145 0.98 10.07 22.03
C ALA A 145 -0.35 9.44 21.58
N ALA A 146 -1.47 9.93 22.11
CA ALA A 146 -2.80 9.40 21.76
C ALA A 146 -3.11 9.58 20.27
N CYS A 147 -2.80 10.75 19.69
CA CYS A 147 -2.98 11.00 18.26
C CYS A 147 -2.04 10.15 17.41
N ALA A 148 -0.77 9.97 17.81
CA ALA A 148 0.18 9.11 17.10
C ALA A 148 -0.31 7.65 17.06
N LEU A 149 -0.78 7.10 18.20
CA LEU A 149 -1.33 5.75 18.28
C LEU A 149 -2.60 5.59 17.41
N ALA A 150 -3.51 6.55 17.47
CA ALA A 150 -4.71 6.52 16.65
C ALA A 150 -4.39 6.59 15.14
N TRP A 151 -3.43 7.41 14.76
CA TRP A 151 -3.00 7.52 13.37
C TRP A 151 -2.29 6.27 12.87
N ILE A 152 -1.43 5.63 13.70
CA ILE A 152 -0.83 4.32 13.39
C ILE A 152 -1.91 3.30 13.01
N VAL A 153 -3.01 3.23 13.79
CA VAL A 153 -4.14 2.34 13.50
C VAL A 153 -4.86 2.77 12.21
N GLY A 154 -5.02 4.07 11.98
CA GLY A 154 -5.62 4.64 10.78
C GLY A 154 -4.92 4.25 9.49
N PHE A 155 -3.59 4.09 9.51
CA PHE A 155 -2.80 3.61 8.37
C PHE A 155 -2.97 2.11 8.06
N GLY A 156 -3.79 1.40 8.81
CA GLY A 156 -3.92 -0.05 8.67
C GLY A 156 -3.09 -0.86 9.66
N GLY A 157 -2.24 -0.25 10.43
CA GLY A 157 -1.57 -0.63 11.68
C GLY A 157 -1.20 -2.07 11.98
N THR A 158 -1.34 -3.01 11.04
CA THR A 158 -1.23 -4.46 11.31
C THR A 158 0.07 -4.84 12.04
N TYR A 159 1.19 -4.21 11.68
CA TYR A 159 2.48 -4.39 12.34
C TYR A 159 2.86 -3.21 13.24
N ALA A 160 2.57 -1.99 12.79
CA ALA A 160 2.98 -0.80 13.50
C ALA A 160 2.27 -0.65 14.85
N ALA A 161 0.99 -1.05 14.96
CA ALA A 161 0.23 -0.92 16.21
C ALA A 161 0.75 -1.86 17.33
N PRO A 162 0.98 -3.17 17.12
CA PRO A 162 1.61 -4.01 18.13
C PRO A 162 3.02 -3.54 18.51
N MET A 163 3.82 -3.08 17.56
CA MET A 163 5.15 -2.53 17.85
C MET A 163 5.07 -1.23 18.64
N ALA A 164 4.12 -0.34 18.32
CA ALA A 164 3.87 0.86 19.12
C ALA A 164 3.48 0.51 20.56
N ALA A 165 2.62 -0.50 20.76
CA ALA A 165 2.26 -0.97 22.10
C ALA A 165 3.49 -1.48 22.88
N LEU A 166 4.35 -2.28 22.24
CA LEU A 166 5.61 -2.75 22.83
C LEU A 166 6.52 -1.60 23.24
N LEU A 167 6.72 -0.64 22.33
CA LEU A 167 7.61 0.51 22.57
C LEU A 167 7.04 1.48 23.60
N CYS A 168 5.73 1.71 23.60
CA CYS A 168 5.06 2.49 24.65
C CYS A 168 5.13 1.80 26.01
N ALA A 169 4.98 0.47 26.06
CA ALA A 169 5.16 -0.31 27.29
C ALA A 169 6.61 -0.21 27.80
N PHE A 170 7.61 -0.28 26.92
CA PHE A 170 9.00 -0.06 27.28
C PHE A 170 9.22 1.32 27.91
N GLU A 171 8.74 2.41 27.29
CA GLU A 171 8.85 3.77 27.84
C GLU A 171 8.11 3.92 29.17
N ALA A 172 6.94 3.31 29.29
CA ALA A 172 6.15 3.31 30.50
C ALA A 172 6.89 2.62 31.66
N LEU A 173 7.46 1.43 31.42
CA LEU A 173 8.25 0.69 32.40
C LEU A 173 9.49 1.47 32.84
N GLU A 174 10.21 2.05 31.88
CA GLU A 174 11.40 2.89 32.18
C GLU A 174 11.03 4.13 33.02
N ALA A 175 9.90 4.77 32.68
CA ALA A 175 9.39 5.91 33.43
C ALA A 175 8.98 5.53 34.86
N LEU A 176 8.30 4.42 35.03
CA LEU A 176 7.89 3.92 36.35
C LEU A 176 9.09 3.45 37.18
N ALA A 177 10.04 2.73 36.59
CA ALA A 177 11.26 2.29 37.28
C ALA A 177 12.11 3.47 37.80
N SER A 178 12.23 4.54 36.99
CA SER A 178 12.98 5.72 37.37
C SER A 178 12.30 6.58 38.45
N ARG A 179 10.97 6.53 38.55
CA ARG A 179 10.14 7.37 39.45
C ARG A 179 9.50 6.60 40.61
N GLY A 180 9.58 5.26 40.61
CA GLY A 180 8.88 4.38 41.57
C GLY A 180 9.26 4.65 43.03
N ARG A 181 10.39 5.29 43.29
CA ARG A 181 10.80 5.70 44.65
C ARG A 181 10.05 6.94 45.17
N ARG A 182 9.28 7.64 44.32
CA ARG A 182 8.50 8.85 44.63
C ARG A 182 7.03 8.62 44.28
N PRO A 183 6.17 8.27 45.26
CA PRO A 183 4.80 7.80 44.97
C PRO A 183 3.98 8.80 44.13
N ARG A 184 4.14 10.10 44.37
CA ARG A 184 3.41 11.14 43.60
C ARG A 184 3.82 11.16 42.13
N GLU A 185 5.12 11.03 41.82
CA GLU A 185 5.62 11.00 40.45
C GLU A 185 5.20 9.72 39.73
N ALA A 186 5.18 8.59 40.43
CA ALA A 186 4.69 7.32 39.92
C ALA A 186 3.20 7.38 39.59
N LEU A 187 2.37 8.00 40.44
CA LEU A 187 0.95 8.21 40.19
C LEU A 187 0.70 9.10 38.96
N ILE A 188 1.48 10.19 38.82
CA ILE A 188 1.38 11.07 37.63
C ILE A 188 1.74 10.28 36.35
N ALA A 189 2.82 9.51 36.39
CA ALA A 189 3.22 8.68 35.26
C ALA A 189 2.16 7.65 34.89
N LEU A 190 1.65 6.90 35.89
CA LEU A 190 0.59 5.91 35.69
C LEU A 190 -0.69 6.54 35.13
N GLY A 191 -1.13 7.65 35.71
CA GLY A 191 -2.32 8.37 35.25
C GLY A 191 -2.16 8.89 33.80
N SER A 192 -0.97 9.40 33.45
CA SER A 192 -0.68 9.84 32.10
C SER A 192 -0.68 8.68 31.09
N ILE A 193 -0.04 7.55 31.42
CA ILE A 193 0.02 6.35 30.58
C ILE A 193 -1.40 5.77 30.37
N THR A 194 -2.19 5.65 31.45
CA THR A 194 -3.58 5.20 31.35
C THR A 194 -4.42 6.13 30.45
N THR A 195 -4.25 7.45 30.62
CA THR A 195 -4.94 8.44 29.78
C THR A 195 -4.55 8.30 28.30
N ILE A 196 -3.25 8.12 27.99
CA ILE A 196 -2.77 7.88 26.63
C ILE A 196 -3.42 6.63 26.04
N ALA A 197 -3.41 5.52 26.79
CA ALA A 197 -3.99 4.27 26.33
C ALA A 197 -5.50 4.41 26.07
N THR A 198 -6.25 4.99 27.01
CA THR A 198 -7.69 5.20 26.90
C THR A 198 -8.04 6.11 25.71
N LEU A 199 -7.35 7.25 25.56
CA LEU A 199 -7.60 8.17 24.46
C LEU A 199 -7.13 7.61 23.12
N GLY A 200 -5.97 6.94 23.07
CA GLY A 200 -5.46 6.32 21.85
C GLY A 200 -6.41 5.23 21.33
N ILE A 201 -6.86 4.34 22.21
CA ILE A 201 -7.86 3.31 21.87
C ILE A 201 -9.19 3.95 21.49
N GLY A 202 -9.64 4.94 22.26
CA GLY A 202 -10.89 5.67 21.99
C GLY A 202 -10.86 6.35 20.63
N LEU A 203 -9.83 7.13 20.32
CA LEU A 203 -9.68 7.80 19.02
C LEU A 203 -9.60 6.82 17.84
N ALA A 204 -8.97 5.67 18.06
CA ALA A 204 -8.85 4.62 17.06
C ALA A 204 -10.11 3.75 16.91
N ALA A 205 -11.11 3.88 17.80
CA ALA A 205 -12.23 2.93 17.92
C ALA A 205 -13.08 2.85 16.64
N LEU A 206 -13.27 3.97 15.92
CA LEU A 206 -13.96 3.99 14.62
C LEU A 206 -13.34 3.00 13.62
N ARG A 207 -12.04 2.80 13.71
CA ARG A 207 -11.30 1.87 12.86
C ARG A 207 -11.14 0.49 13.50
N THR A 208 -10.79 0.46 14.79
CA THR A 208 -10.45 -0.78 15.51
C THR A 208 -11.64 -1.72 15.64
N LEU A 209 -12.85 -1.21 15.97
CA LEU A 209 -14.02 -2.06 16.17
C LEU A 209 -14.46 -2.76 14.86
N PRO A 210 -14.56 -2.06 13.70
CA PRO A 210 -14.78 -2.70 12.41
C PRO A 210 -13.74 -3.75 12.05
N VAL A 211 -12.45 -3.46 12.27
CA VAL A 211 -11.37 -4.44 12.00
C VAL A 211 -11.50 -5.68 12.87
N ILE A 212 -11.80 -5.53 14.17
CA ILE A 212 -12.04 -6.65 15.08
C ILE A 212 -13.22 -7.49 14.59
N GLU A 213 -14.33 -6.87 14.16
CA GLU A 213 -15.50 -7.55 13.60
C GLU A 213 -15.11 -8.42 12.40
N THR A 214 -14.33 -7.85 11.46
CA THR A 214 -13.87 -8.56 10.26
C THR A 214 -12.91 -9.70 10.60
N VAL A 215 -11.90 -9.45 11.44
CA VAL A 215 -10.88 -10.45 11.79
C VAL A 215 -11.46 -11.58 12.63
N ALA A 216 -12.44 -11.29 13.51
CA ALA A 216 -13.13 -12.32 14.30
C ALA A 216 -14.00 -13.24 13.43
N ALA A 217 -14.47 -12.77 12.28
CA ALA A 217 -15.26 -13.56 11.32
C ALA A 217 -14.39 -14.38 10.34
N SER A 218 -13.07 -14.16 10.31
CA SER A 218 -12.17 -14.74 9.30
C SER A 218 -10.84 -15.14 9.93
N GLU A 219 -10.56 -16.44 10.01
CA GLU A 219 -9.24 -16.91 10.43
C GLU A 219 -8.21 -16.64 9.35
N ARG A 220 -7.13 -15.96 9.72
CA ARG A 220 -6.01 -15.71 8.83
C ARG A 220 -5.18 -16.97 8.65
N LEU A 221 -5.38 -17.69 7.56
CA LEU A 221 -4.58 -18.84 7.16
C LEU A 221 -3.26 -18.39 6.53
N LEU A 222 -2.27 -18.06 7.34
CA LEU A 222 -0.95 -17.70 6.84
C LEU A 222 0.09 -18.69 7.37
N ALA A 223 0.85 -19.27 6.43
CA ALA A 223 2.01 -20.08 6.81
C ALA A 223 3.02 -19.24 7.59
N ASP A 224 3.54 -19.80 8.66
CA ASP A 224 4.60 -19.17 9.45
C ASP A 224 5.89 -19.07 8.60
N ARG A 225 6.60 -17.96 8.75
CA ARG A 225 7.92 -17.78 8.16
C ARG A 225 9.00 -18.11 9.18
N PRO A 226 10.08 -18.81 8.78
CA PRO A 226 11.09 -19.28 9.70
C PRO A 226 11.85 -18.15 10.42
N GLY A 227 11.87 -16.95 9.86
CA GLY A 227 12.71 -15.84 10.32
C GLY A 227 14.05 -15.77 9.59
N LEU A 228 14.88 -14.81 9.96
CA LEU A 228 16.18 -14.60 9.33
C LEU A 228 17.30 -15.31 10.11
N PRO A 229 18.13 -16.13 9.46
CA PRO A 229 19.39 -16.55 10.08
C PRO A 229 20.32 -15.34 10.27
N LEU A 230 21.28 -15.44 11.21
CA LEU A 230 22.10 -14.29 11.62
C LEU A 230 22.89 -13.65 10.47
N ASP A 231 23.36 -14.44 9.50
CA ASP A 231 24.02 -13.93 8.31
C ASP A 231 23.07 -13.11 7.42
N ALA A 232 21.80 -13.53 7.31
CA ALA A 232 20.79 -12.77 6.58
C ALA A 232 20.39 -11.47 7.33
N VAL A 233 20.37 -11.48 8.67
CA VAL A 233 20.19 -10.27 9.48
C VAL A 233 21.32 -9.28 9.19
N HIS A 234 22.57 -9.75 9.14
CA HIS A 234 23.71 -8.92 8.79
C HIS A 234 23.55 -8.30 7.39
N ARG A 235 23.19 -9.08 6.39
CA ARG A 235 22.95 -8.58 5.03
C ARG A 235 21.79 -7.58 4.99
N ALA A 236 20.73 -7.83 5.71
CA ALA A 236 19.56 -6.93 5.78
C ALA A 236 19.92 -5.54 6.35
N LEU A 237 20.80 -5.47 7.36
CA LEU A 237 21.20 -4.21 7.98
C LEU A 237 22.32 -3.49 7.24
N PHE A 238 23.24 -4.20 6.58
CA PHE A 238 24.49 -3.66 6.02
C PHE A 238 24.66 -3.85 4.52
N GLY A 239 23.85 -4.69 3.88
CA GLY A 239 23.91 -4.99 2.43
C GLY A 239 23.49 -3.82 1.52
N GLY A 240 23.17 -2.66 2.06
CA GLY A 240 22.60 -1.51 1.34
C GLY A 240 23.47 -0.90 0.24
N LEU A 241 24.76 -1.21 0.20
CA LEU A 241 25.64 -0.78 -0.89
C LEU A 241 25.42 -1.59 -2.17
N SER A 242 24.80 -2.77 -2.08
CA SER A 242 24.48 -3.63 -3.23
C SER A 242 23.13 -3.31 -3.89
N PHE A 243 22.41 -2.30 -3.41
CA PHE A 243 21.17 -1.80 -4.07
C PHE A 243 21.40 -1.28 -5.51
N ALA A 244 22.63 -1.13 -5.96
CA ALA A 244 22.94 -0.73 -7.33
C ALA A 244 22.62 -1.81 -8.39
N GLY A 245 22.26 -3.03 -7.97
CA GLY A 245 21.85 -4.12 -8.86
C GLY A 245 20.45 -4.58 -8.52
N ASN A 246 19.62 -4.66 -9.47
CA ASN A 246 18.24 -5.12 -9.69
C ASN A 246 17.62 -6.22 -8.77
N ASN A 247 18.11 -6.47 -7.56
CA ASN A 247 17.63 -7.52 -6.66
C ASN A 247 17.01 -6.99 -5.36
N LEU A 248 16.09 -6.04 -5.47
CA LEU A 248 15.19 -5.67 -4.35
C LEU A 248 14.22 -6.81 -3.95
N ALA A 249 14.21 -7.90 -4.68
CA ALA A 249 13.58 -9.14 -4.26
C ALA A 249 14.37 -9.87 -3.14
N SER A 250 15.64 -9.51 -2.92
CA SER A 250 16.44 -10.02 -1.80
C SER A 250 16.23 -9.14 -0.56
N LEU A 251 16.29 -9.76 0.62
CA LEU A 251 16.24 -9.05 1.91
C LEU A 251 17.52 -8.22 2.17
N ASP A 252 18.49 -8.24 1.25
CA ASP A 252 19.77 -7.55 1.40
C ASP A 252 19.56 -6.04 1.39
N GLY A 253 19.91 -5.39 2.51
CA GLY A 253 19.72 -3.97 2.72
C GLY A 253 18.28 -3.52 2.98
N ALA A 254 17.31 -4.45 3.11
CA ALA A 254 15.92 -4.13 3.39
C ALA A 254 15.72 -3.29 4.67
N PHE A 255 16.67 -3.33 5.59
CA PHE A 255 16.68 -2.56 6.85
C PHE A 255 17.96 -1.74 6.99
N PHE A 256 18.57 -1.34 5.90
CA PHE A 256 19.83 -0.60 5.91
C PHE A 256 19.77 0.67 6.75
N VAL A 257 20.69 0.81 7.70
CA VAL A 257 20.76 1.93 8.66
C VAL A 257 21.93 2.89 8.40
N GLY A 258 22.76 2.58 7.40
CA GLY A 258 24.00 3.31 7.14
C GLY A 258 25.20 2.76 7.93
N ILE A 259 26.31 2.51 7.22
CA ILE A 259 27.52 1.91 7.82
C ILE A 259 28.08 2.79 8.94
N ALA A 260 28.05 4.11 8.77
CA ALA A 260 28.56 5.04 9.79
C ALA A 260 27.71 5.09 11.06
N ALA A 261 26.43 4.66 11.01
CA ALA A 261 25.55 4.69 12.17
C ALA A 261 26.04 3.76 13.30
N ILE A 262 26.65 2.62 12.96
CA ILE A 262 27.03 1.59 13.92
C ILE A 262 28.19 2.01 14.81
N PRO A 263 29.38 2.40 14.29
CA PRO A 263 30.45 2.82 15.17
C PRO A 263 30.08 4.00 16.04
N VAL A 264 29.22 4.90 15.52
CA VAL A 264 28.68 6.02 16.28
C VAL A 264 27.73 5.55 17.38
N ALA A 265 26.83 4.60 17.07
CA ALA A 265 25.91 4.00 18.04
C ALA A 265 26.66 3.23 19.14
N LEU A 266 27.75 2.53 18.82
CA LEU A 266 28.61 1.85 19.80
C LEU A 266 29.21 2.84 20.79
N VAL A 267 29.70 4.00 20.32
CA VAL A 267 30.18 5.09 21.23
C VAL A 267 29.04 5.57 22.14
N GLY A 268 27.82 5.69 21.62
CA GLY A 268 26.62 6.05 22.40
C GLY A 268 26.26 5.00 23.44
N ALA A 269 26.45 3.72 23.10
CA ALA A 269 26.11 2.57 23.94
C ALA A 269 27.01 2.46 25.20
N LEU A 270 28.18 3.11 25.25
CA LEU A 270 29.08 3.08 26.39
C LEU A 270 28.55 3.84 27.63
N ARG A 271 27.29 4.24 27.67
CA ARG A 271 26.64 4.87 28.83
C ARG A 271 25.88 3.82 29.65
N LEU A 272 25.94 3.87 30.99
CA LEU A 272 25.09 3.02 31.83
C LEU A 272 23.59 3.20 31.55
N ARG A 273 23.17 4.44 31.20
CA ARG A 273 21.79 4.76 30.85
C ARG A 273 21.35 4.16 29.48
N SER A 274 22.28 3.63 28.71
CA SER A 274 21.96 2.98 27.42
C SER A 274 21.53 1.51 27.56
N LEU A 275 21.75 0.88 28.73
CA LEU A 275 21.54 -0.56 28.92
C LEU A 275 20.11 -0.99 28.59
N SER A 276 19.10 -0.18 28.95
CA SER A 276 17.70 -0.50 28.63
C SER A 276 17.42 -0.49 27.13
N LEU A 277 17.95 0.52 26.40
CA LEU A 277 17.82 0.62 24.95
C LEU A 277 18.63 -0.48 24.23
N VAL A 278 19.85 -0.74 24.71
CA VAL A 278 20.67 -1.85 24.17
C VAL A 278 19.97 -3.18 24.38
N GLY A 279 19.37 -3.39 25.57
CA GLY A 279 18.57 -4.56 25.86
C GLY A 279 17.35 -4.69 24.93
N LEU A 280 16.61 -3.60 24.71
CA LEU A 280 15.50 -3.56 23.75
C LEU A 280 15.96 -3.91 22.32
N GLY A 281 17.04 -3.27 21.85
CA GLY A 281 17.63 -3.52 20.53
C GLY A 281 18.08 -4.97 20.37
N ALA A 282 18.78 -5.52 21.35
CA ALA A 282 19.25 -6.90 21.36
C ALA A 282 18.07 -7.90 21.36
N THR A 283 17.03 -7.64 22.16
CA THR A 283 15.82 -8.47 22.20
C THR A 283 15.08 -8.46 20.85
N CYS A 284 14.94 -7.28 20.22
CA CYS A 284 14.31 -7.17 18.91
C CYS A 284 15.17 -7.76 17.79
N LEU A 285 16.50 -7.64 17.88
CA LEU A 285 17.42 -8.32 16.96
C LEU A 285 17.27 -9.84 17.07
N TRP A 286 17.18 -10.35 18.27
CA TRP A 286 16.91 -11.78 18.51
C TRP A 286 15.50 -12.18 18.03
N ALA A 287 14.49 -11.36 18.28
CA ALA A 287 13.13 -11.61 17.78
C ALA A 287 13.08 -11.69 16.25
N ALA A 288 13.94 -10.93 15.53
CA ALA A 288 14.01 -10.97 14.07
C ALA A 288 14.47 -12.31 13.50
N THR A 289 15.14 -13.14 14.31
CA THR A 289 15.52 -14.52 13.91
C THR A 289 14.33 -15.49 13.90
N GLY A 290 13.18 -15.08 14.44
CA GLY A 290 11.94 -15.86 14.36
C GLY A 290 12.07 -17.25 14.94
N TYR A 291 11.69 -18.26 14.17
CA TYR A 291 11.77 -19.68 14.54
C TYR A 291 13.14 -20.32 14.22
N ALA A 292 14.06 -19.59 13.62
CA ALA A 292 15.40 -20.13 13.30
C ALA A 292 16.15 -20.58 14.57
N HIS A 293 15.80 -19.99 15.73
CA HIS A 293 16.32 -20.37 17.04
C HIS A 293 15.15 -20.57 18.02
N GLY A 294 14.98 -21.77 18.56
CA GLY A 294 13.79 -22.22 19.31
C GLY A 294 13.38 -21.38 20.55
N TRP A 295 14.24 -20.49 21.04
CA TRP A 295 13.98 -19.59 22.19
C TRP A 295 13.80 -18.13 21.81
N SER A 296 13.46 -17.84 20.55
CA SER A 296 13.28 -16.46 20.10
C SER A 296 12.13 -15.77 20.86
N PRO A 297 12.33 -14.50 21.29
CA PRO A 297 11.26 -13.68 21.88
C PRO A 297 10.04 -13.52 20.98
N PHE A 298 10.19 -13.65 19.68
CA PHE A 298 9.11 -13.66 18.70
C PHE A 298 8.07 -14.73 18.98
N VAL A 299 8.52 -15.96 19.33
CA VAL A 299 7.63 -17.07 19.64
C VAL A 299 6.78 -16.76 20.86
N GLY A 300 7.40 -16.20 21.93
CA GLY A 300 6.68 -15.77 23.13
C GLY A 300 5.70 -14.63 22.88
N LEU A 301 6.09 -13.64 22.07
CA LEU A 301 5.22 -12.52 21.70
C LEU A 301 4.00 -12.99 20.93
N ARG A 302 4.13 -13.97 20.02
CA ARG A 302 2.99 -14.51 19.26
C ARG A 302 1.90 -15.17 20.11
N ALA A 303 2.20 -15.55 21.35
CA ALA A 303 1.17 -15.99 22.28
C ALA A 303 0.22 -14.86 22.72
N LEU A 304 0.58 -13.60 22.50
CA LEU A 304 -0.26 -12.45 22.81
C LEU A 304 -1.23 -12.17 21.64
N PRO A 305 -2.52 -11.89 21.90
CA PRO A 305 -3.53 -11.73 20.84
C PRO A 305 -3.16 -10.71 19.75
N ALA A 306 -2.60 -9.55 20.12
CA ALA A 306 -2.21 -8.51 19.17
C ALA A 306 -0.99 -8.87 18.32
N PHE A 307 -0.18 -9.85 18.75
CA PHE A 307 1.04 -10.28 18.09
C PHE A 307 0.86 -11.61 17.34
N SER A 308 -0.21 -12.35 17.59
CA SER A 308 -0.50 -13.64 16.94
C SER A 308 -0.60 -13.54 15.42
N VAL A 309 -1.03 -12.38 14.90
CA VAL A 309 -1.16 -12.11 13.46
C VAL A 309 0.15 -11.69 12.79
N LEU A 310 1.24 -11.47 13.55
CA LEU A 310 2.53 -11.07 13.01
C LEU A 310 3.24 -12.28 12.39
N ARG A 311 3.50 -12.20 11.09
CA ARG A 311 4.04 -13.29 10.29
C ARG A 311 5.54 -13.15 10.00
N TYR A 312 6.04 -11.91 9.96
CA TYR A 312 7.38 -11.55 9.51
C TYR A 312 8.24 -11.09 10.68
N PRO A 313 9.04 -12.00 11.31
CA PRO A 313 9.88 -11.65 12.45
C PRO A 313 10.95 -10.62 12.12
N GLU A 314 11.46 -10.58 10.89
CA GLU A 314 12.45 -9.62 10.41
C GLU A 314 12.02 -8.15 10.59
N ARG A 315 10.73 -7.87 10.70
CA ARG A 315 10.22 -6.52 10.93
C ARG A 315 10.57 -5.93 12.29
N TYR A 316 11.00 -6.76 13.24
CA TYR A 316 11.58 -6.25 14.49
C TYR A 316 12.89 -5.49 14.30
N LEU A 317 13.55 -5.63 13.13
CA LEU A 317 14.71 -4.81 12.75
C LEU A 317 14.37 -3.32 12.62
N ILE A 318 13.10 -2.95 12.44
CA ILE A 318 12.62 -1.56 12.49
C ILE A 318 12.90 -0.95 13.86
N VAL A 319 12.65 -1.71 14.93
CA VAL A 319 12.93 -1.28 16.31
C VAL A 319 14.44 -1.20 16.53
N VAL A 320 15.22 -2.11 15.95
CA VAL A 320 16.70 -2.05 16.00
C VAL A 320 17.18 -0.75 15.34
N ALA A 321 16.66 -0.37 14.17
CA ALA A 321 17.02 0.89 13.51
C ALA A 321 16.67 2.12 14.40
N LEU A 322 15.51 2.11 15.05
CA LEU A 322 15.12 3.15 15.99
C LEU A 322 16.09 3.26 17.17
N VAL A 323 16.46 2.14 17.79
CA VAL A 323 17.42 2.08 18.88
C VAL A 323 18.80 2.57 18.43
N LEU A 324 19.29 2.11 17.27
CA LEU A 324 20.56 2.56 16.70
C LEU A 324 20.56 4.06 16.44
N SER A 325 19.44 4.64 16.00
CA SER A 325 19.30 6.09 15.84
C SER A 325 19.50 6.85 17.16
N VAL A 326 18.87 6.41 18.26
CA VAL A 326 19.06 7.07 19.58
C VAL A 326 20.49 6.91 20.08
N LEU A 327 21.05 5.70 19.95
CA LEU A 327 22.44 5.45 20.35
C LEU A 327 23.42 6.28 19.51
N ALA A 328 23.21 6.41 18.21
CA ALA A 328 24.00 7.28 17.34
C ALA A 328 23.88 8.75 17.75
N ALA A 329 22.68 9.24 18.11
CA ALA A 329 22.49 10.60 18.62
C ALA A 329 23.31 10.85 19.89
N TRP A 330 23.40 9.86 20.79
CA TRP A 330 24.28 9.96 21.99
C TRP A 330 25.76 9.87 21.64
N GLY A 331 26.14 9.07 20.66
CA GLY A 331 27.51 8.97 20.16
C GLY A 331 27.99 10.30 19.60
N ILE A 332 27.20 10.95 18.74
CA ILE A 332 27.49 12.29 18.21
C ILE A 332 27.55 13.34 19.32
N THR A 333 26.63 13.28 20.29
CA THR A 333 26.65 14.19 21.45
C THR A 333 27.97 14.08 22.22
N ARG A 334 28.52 12.89 22.38
CA ARG A 334 29.83 12.67 23.00
C ARG A 334 30.97 13.18 22.13
N ALA A 335 30.92 12.89 20.83
CA ALA A 335 31.93 13.40 19.90
C ALA A 335 31.94 14.93 19.85
N GLU A 336 30.77 15.58 19.88
CA GLU A 336 30.63 17.03 19.96
C GLU A 336 31.29 17.57 21.23
N ALA A 337 31.06 16.95 22.38
CA ALA A 337 31.71 17.37 23.64
C ALA A 337 33.25 17.18 23.60
N ALA A 338 33.73 16.13 22.94
CA ALA A 338 35.18 15.87 22.75
C ALA A 338 35.78 16.82 21.71
N ALA A 339 35.06 17.13 20.65
CA ALA A 339 35.47 18.04 19.59
C ALA A 339 35.77 19.46 20.10
N ARG A 340 35.09 19.90 21.16
CA ARG A 340 35.36 21.18 21.83
C ARG A 340 36.73 21.22 22.51
N LYS A 341 37.36 20.07 22.76
CA LYS A 341 38.63 19.95 23.45
C LYS A 341 39.81 19.62 22.52
N HIS A 342 39.53 18.91 21.42
CA HIS A 342 40.58 18.40 20.53
C HIS A 342 40.13 18.46 19.05
N VAL A 343 40.98 19.05 18.19
CA VAL A 343 40.72 19.21 16.75
C VAL A 343 40.50 17.87 16.04
N GLY A 344 41.23 16.80 16.43
CA GLY A 344 41.03 15.47 15.84
C GLY A 344 39.61 14.93 16.00
N TRP A 345 38.97 15.16 17.15
CA TRP A 345 37.58 14.82 17.37
C TRP A 345 36.61 15.68 16.54
N ALA A 346 36.95 16.95 16.31
CA ALA A 346 36.17 17.83 15.44
C ALA A 346 36.18 17.33 13.99
N LEU A 347 37.35 16.93 13.47
CA LEU A 347 37.49 16.35 12.14
C LEU A 347 36.75 15.01 12.02
N LEU A 348 36.84 14.14 13.02
CA LEU A 348 36.09 12.88 13.04
C LEU A 348 34.59 13.14 13.07
N LEU A 349 34.11 14.07 13.89
CA LEU A 349 32.70 14.45 13.94
C LEU A 349 32.21 14.98 12.59
N ALA A 350 33.00 15.83 11.93
CA ALA A 350 32.69 16.34 10.60
C ALA A 350 32.60 15.20 9.56
N ALA A 351 33.57 14.29 9.55
CA ALA A 351 33.56 13.14 8.64
C ALA A 351 32.33 12.22 8.86
N LEU A 352 32.01 11.91 10.13
CA LEU A 352 30.83 11.09 10.46
C LEU A 352 29.53 11.81 10.08
N SER A 353 29.46 13.14 10.30
CA SER A 353 28.29 13.93 9.91
C SER A 353 28.09 13.91 8.40
N VAL A 354 29.16 14.11 7.63
CA VAL A 354 29.13 14.05 6.16
C VAL A 354 28.69 12.66 5.71
N THR A 355 29.23 11.59 6.29
CA THR A 355 28.84 10.21 5.92
C THR A 355 27.35 9.94 6.20
N LEU A 356 26.82 10.39 7.35
CA LEU A 356 25.39 10.23 7.67
C LEU A 356 24.52 11.04 6.72
N VAL A 357 24.93 12.26 6.33
CA VAL A 357 24.22 13.08 5.34
C VAL A 357 24.26 12.40 3.96
N ILE A 358 25.41 11.87 3.54
CA ILE A 358 25.54 11.14 2.27
C ILE A 358 24.62 9.93 2.27
N ASN A 359 24.61 9.13 3.34
CA ASN A 359 23.68 7.99 3.45
C ASN A 359 22.23 8.43 3.30
N PHE A 360 21.83 9.51 3.96
CA PHE A 360 20.50 10.06 3.83
C PHE A 360 20.19 10.49 2.38
N VAL A 361 21.08 11.26 1.77
CA VAL A 361 20.95 11.76 0.39
C VAL A 361 20.86 10.61 -0.61
N VAL A 362 21.63 9.53 -0.41
CA VAL A 362 21.58 8.34 -1.29
C VAL A 362 20.28 7.55 -1.11
N MET A 363 19.71 7.51 0.09
CA MET A 363 18.48 6.76 0.37
C MET A 363 17.21 7.48 -0.12
N VAL A 364 17.19 8.81 -0.11
CA VAL A 364 16.02 9.60 -0.49
C VAL A 364 15.53 9.32 -1.93
N PRO A 365 16.38 9.33 -2.97
CA PRO A 365 15.93 9.00 -4.33
C PRO A 365 15.33 7.60 -4.42
N ARG A 366 15.86 6.64 -3.68
CA ARG A 366 15.35 5.26 -3.65
C ARG A 366 13.94 5.14 -3.05
N HIS A 367 13.53 6.08 -2.21
CA HIS A 367 12.16 6.18 -1.72
C HIS A 367 11.20 6.69 -2.82
N HIS A 368 11.71 7.36 -3.85
CA HIS A 368 10.91 7.97 -4.92
C HIS A 368 11.00 7.24 -6.25
N GLU A 369 12.06 6.46 -6.47
CA GLU A 369 12.26 5.71 -7.72
C GLU A 369 11.00 4.93 -8.13
N PRO A 370 10.30 4.23 -7.23
CA PRO A 370 9.08 3.55 -7.60
C PRO A 370 7.95 4.47 -8.06
N ILE A 371 7.78 5.68 -7.49
CA ILE A 371 6.70 6.61 -7.92
C ILE A 371 6.97 7.17 -9.31
N SER A 372 8.24 7.46 -9.62
CA SER A 372 8.61 7.97 -10.93
C SER A 372 8.41 6.95 -12.06
N HIS A 373 8.30 5.67 -11.71
CA HIS A 373 8.03 4.56 -12.63
C HIS A 373 6.58 4.03 -12.55
N MET A 374 5.73 4.63 -11.71
CA MET A 374 4.30 4.39 -11.84
C MET A 374 3.83 4.99 -13.15
N ASP A 375 3.47 4.12 -14.10
CA ASP A 375 2.66 4.55 -15.23
C ASP A 375 1.37 5.14 -14.65
N LEU A 376 1.28 6.46 -14.67
CA LEU A 376 0.10 7.21 -14.26
C LEU A 376 -0.97 7.02 -15.35
N VAL A 377 -1.53 5.83 -15.42
CA VAL A 377 -2.70 5.61 -16.26
C VAL A 377 -3.84 6.34 -15.56
N GLU A 378 -4.26 7.45 -16.14
CA GLU A 378 -5.45 8.14 -15.66
C GLU A 378 -6.62 7.15 -15.67
N PRO A 379 -7.42 7.11 -14.58
CA PRO A 379 -8.60 6.27 -14.56
C PRO A 379 -9.48 6.63 -15.77
N PRO A 380 -10.10 5.65 -16.43
CA PRO A 380 -10.98 5.92 -17.54
C PRO A 380 -12.08 6.88 -17.07
N PRO A 381 -12.60 7.75 -17.97
CA PRO A 381 -13.71 8.60 -17.64
C PRO A 381 -14.86 7.74 -17.10
N ARG A 382 -15.57 8.26 -16.11
CA ARG A 382 -16.72 7.58 -15.52
C ARG A 382 -17.68 7.16 -16.63
N VAL A 383 -17.99 5.87 -16.66
CA VAL A 383 -19.01 5.34 -17.55
C VAL A 383 -20.32 5.28 -16.79
N GLU A 384 -21.33 6.02 -17.22
CA GLU A 384 -22.70 5.90 -16.70
C GLU A 384 -23.28 4.57 -17.19
N ARG A 385 -23.13 3.54 -16.39
CA ARG A 385 -23.68 2.19 -16.59
C ARG A 385 -24.23 1.68 -15.27
N ASP A 386 -25.17 0.80 -15.34
CA ASP A 386 -25.60 0.04 -14.19
C ASP A 386 -24.45 -0.77 -13.62
N PHE A 387 -24.41 -0.86 -12.28
CA PHE A 387 -23.40 -1.65 -11.60
C PHE A 387 -23.60 -3.14 -11.88
N HIS A 388 -22.52 -3.83 -12.28
CA HIS A 388 -22.47 -5.26 -12.49
C HIS A 388 -21.19 -5.87 -11.95
N GLN A 389 -21.29 -7.09 -11.39
CA GLN A 389 -20.15 -7.91 -11.03
C GLN A 389 -19.48 -8.50 -12.29
N ALA A 390 -18.16 -8.57 -12.27
CA ALA A 390 -17.35 -9.16 -13.33
C ALA A 390 -16.23 -10.02 -12.73
N ARG A 391 -15.77 -11.02 -13.45
CA ARG A 391 -14.45 -11.59 -13.16
C ARG A 391 -13.42 -10.54 -13.51
N GLY A 392 -12.38 -10.39 -12.68
CA GLY A 392 -11.44 -9.32 -12.86
C GLY A 392 -9.99 -9.76 -12.68
N THR A 393 -9.08 -8.93 -13.16
CA THR A 393 -7.64 -9.05 -12.94
C THR A 393 -7.17 -8.04 -11.89
N ARG A 394 -6.07 -8.35 -11.23
CA ARG A 394 -5.41 -7.50 -10.26
C ARG A 394 -5.07 -6.11 -10.82
N TRP A 395 -4.75 -6.03 -12.11
CA TRP A 395 -4.37 -4.80 -12.82
C TRP A 395 -5.53 -3.84 -13.04
N ALA A 396 -6.75 -4.36 -13.14
CA ALA A 396 -7.93 -3.57 -13.43
C ALA A 396 -8.64 -3.05 -12.18
N LEU A 397 -8.18 -3.40 -10.97
CA LEU A 397 -8.87 -3.06 -9.71
C LEU A 397 -9.13 -1.56 -9.56
N ALA A 398 -8.15 -0.70 -9.86
CA ALA A 398 -8.29 0.75 -9.78
C ALA A 398 -9.33 1.35 -10.75
N TYR A 399 -9.72 0.59 -11.78
CA TYR A 399 -10.67 1.06 -12.81
C TYR A 399 -12.10 0.63 -12.57
N TYR A 400 -12.35 -0.31 -11.67
CA TYR A 400 -13.69 -0.87 -11.47
C TYR A 400 -14.69 0.15 -10.93
N GLY A 401 -14.28 1.01 -9.99
CA GLY A 401 -15.14 2.08 -9.47
C GLY A 401 -15.65 3.01 -10.57
N PRO A 402 -14.77 3.69 -11.35
CA PRO A 402 -15.18 4.56 -12.46
C PRO A 402 -15.98 3.83 -13.55
N MET A 403 -15.74 2.53 -13.75
CA MET A 403 -16.46 1.72 -14.74
C MET A 403 -17.80 1.16 -14.25
N SER A 404 -18.22 1.44 -13.02
CA SER A 404 -19.39 0.83 -12.37
C SER A 404 -19.37 -0.70 -12.43
N ARG A 405 -18.20 -1.30 -12.18
CA ARG A 405 -17.99 -2.74 -12.17
C ARG A 405 -17.53 -3.21 -10.81
N GLY A 406 -18.00 -4.39 -10.41
CA GLY A 406 -17.45 -5.12 -9.26
C GLY A 406 -16.48 -6.19 -9.74
N CYS A 407 -15.50 -6.54 -8.90
CA CYS A 407 -14.54 -7.60 -9.15
C CYS A 407 -14.83 -8.80 -8.25
N LEU A 408 -15.13 -9.96 -8.84
CA LEU A 408 -15.33 -11.20 -8.10
C LEU A 408 -14.01 -11.85 -7.68
N SER A 409 -12.91 -11.57 -8.39
CA SER A 409 -11.60 -12.09 -8.02
C SER A 409 -11.07 -11.41 -6.77
N CYS A 410 -10.42 -12.18 -5.90
CA CYS A 410 -9.99 -11.74 -4.57
C CYS A 410 -8.50 -12.04 -4.37
N TRP A 411 -7.71 -11.04 -3.98
CA TRP A 411 -6.27 -11.15 -3.74
C TRP A 411 -5.85 -10.65 -2.36
N ASP A 412 -6.79 -10.60 -1.41
CA ASP A 412 -6.52 -10.12 -0.07
C ASP A 412 -5.60 -11.07 0.70
N ALA A 413 -4.76 -10.51 1.57
CA ALA A 413 -3.97 -11.28 2.53
C ALA A 413 -4.83 -11.87 3.68
N TYR A 414 -6.04 -11.36 3.85
CA TYR A 414 -7.05 -11.93 4.76
C TYR A 414 -8.10 -12.66 3.93
N PRO A 415 -8.54 -13.85 4.36
CA PRO A 415 -9.61 -14.53 3.65
C PRO A 415 -10.89 -13.69 3.78
N VAL A 416 -11.30 -13.12 2.67
CA VAL A 416 -12.63 -12.49 2.55
C VAL A 416 -13.64 -13.61 2.38
N PRO A 417 -14.66 -13.72 3.22
CA PRO A 417 -15.73 -14.69 3.01
C PRO A 417 -16.44 -14.40 1.68
N GLN A 418 -16.19 -15.23 0.68
CA GLN A 418 -16.86 -15.14 -0.62
C GLN A 418 -17.96 -16.18 -0.73
N SER A 419 -19.11 -15.75 -1.21
CA SER A 419 -20.20 -16.67 -1.56
C SER A 419 -19.85 -17.46 -2.84
N PRO A 420 -20.02 -18.80 -2.85
CA PRO A 420 -19.91 -19.57 -4.07
C PRO A 420 -21.04 -19.28 -5.08
N LEU A 421 -22.07 -18.54 -4.67
CA LEU A 421 -23.20 -18.16 -5.53
C LEU A 421 -22.96 -16.86 -6.29
N LEU A 422 -21.82 -16.16 -6.09
CA LEU A 422 -21.45 -14.98 -6.86
C LEU A 422 -21.26 -15.31 -8.34
N ARG A 423 -21.82 -14.48 -9.20
CA ARG A 423 -21.87 -14.70 -10.66
C ARG A 423 -21.44 -13.44 -11.43
N ALA A 424 -20.77 -13.64 -12.57
CA ALA A 424 -20.34 -12.56 -13.48
C ALA A 424 -21.23 -12.47 -14.75
N ASP A 425 -22.18 -13.36 -14.88
CA ASP A 425 -23.00 -13.57 -16.10
C ASP A 425 -24.48 -13.22 -15.92
N LEU A 426 -24.83 -12.56 -14.81
CA LEU A 426 -26.21 -12.16 -14.54
C LEU A 426 -26.63 -10.95 -15.39
N PRO A 427 -27.87 -10.94 -15.92
CA PRO A 427 -28.42 -9.76 -16.59
C PRO A 427 -28.69 -8.61 -15.60
N HIS A 428 -29.03 -8.94 -14.36
CA HIS A 428 -29.29 -8.02 -13.25
C HIS A 428 -28.65 -8.56 -11.98
N GLU A 429 -28.12 -7.66 -11.15
CA GLU A 429 -27.44 -8.05 -9.91
C GLU A 429 -28.42 -8.41 -8.78
N GLU A 430 -29.69 -7.99 -8.89
CA GLU A 430 -30.79 -8.34 -8.00
C GLU A 430 -31.77 -9.24 -8.73
N TYR A 431 -32.03 -10.43 -8.18
CA TYR A 431 -32.84 -11.46 -8.82
C TYR A 431 -33.57 -12.34 -7.79
N LEU A 432 -34.70 -12.86 -8.19
CA LEU A 432 -35.45 -13.83 -7.40
C LEU A 432 -34.84 -15.22 -7.50
N VAL A 433 -34.94 -16.02 -6.44
CA VAL A 433 -34.52 -17.44 -6.51
C VAL A 433 -35.32 -18.19 -7.56
N GLU A 434 -34.72 -19.27 -8.09
CA GLU A 434 -35.32 -20.09 -9.12
C GLU A 434 -36.71 -20.62 -8.67
N GLY A 435 -37.70 -20.51 -9.56
CA GLY A 435 -39.08 -20.90 -9.32
C GLY A 435 -39.98 -19.81 -8.69
N ALA A 436 -39.41 -18.72 -8.15
CA ALA A 436 -40.20 -17.62 -7.67
C ALA A 436 -40.74 -16.75 -8.83
N GLN A 437 -41.99 -16.31 -8.70
CA GLN A 437 -42.63 -15.41 -9.67
C GLN A 437 -42.62 -13.98 -9.14
N GLY A 438 -42.53 -13.01 -10.03
CA GLY A 438 -42.54 -11.59 -9.69
C GLY A 438 -41.56 -10.77 -10.52
N SER A 439 -41.47 -9.48 -10.21
CA SER A 439 -40.54 -8.57 -10.85
C SER A 439 -39.70 -7.82 -9.84
N VAL A 440 -38.45 -7.56 -10.21
CA VAL A 440 -37.48 -6.77 -9.41
C VAL A 440 -36.88 -5.72 -10.32
N GLN A 441 -36.97 -4.47 -9.94
CA GLN A 441 -36.40 -3.37 -10.67
C GLN A 441 -35.56 -2.50 -9.74
N ARG A 442 -34.27 -2.28 -10.08
CA ARG A 442 -33.39 -1.37 -9.39
C ARG A 442 -33.79 0.07 -9.73
N THR A 443 -34.17 0.84 -8.71
CA THR A 443 -34.51 2.27 -8.85
C THR A 443 -33.35 3.18 -8.50
N ARG A 444 -32.45 2.72 -7.61
CA ARG A 444 -31.22 3.45 -7.23
C ARG A 444 -30.15 2.49 -6.75
N TRP A 445 -28.91 2.80 -7.09
CA TRP A 445 -27.75 2.08 -6.59
C TRP A 445 -26.62 3.02 -6.15
N THR A 446 -26.05 2.73 -5.00
CA THR A 446 -24.81 3.33 -4.48
C THR A 446 -24.09 2.30 -3.62
N PRO A 447 -22.79 2.44 -3.33
CA PRO A 447 -22.05 1.47 -2.53
C PRO A 447 -22.73 1.03 -1.23
N ASN A 448 -23.28 1.99 -0.45
CA ASN A 448 -23.91 1.69 0.84
C ASN A 448 -25.43 1.57 0.77
N ARG A 449 -26.07 1.72 -0.41
CA ARG A 449 -27.53 1.74 -0.52
C ARG A 449 -27.99 1.22 -1.88
N ILE A 450 -28.97 0.33 -1.84
CA ILE A 450 -29.68 -0.20 -3.01
C ILE A 450 -31.19 0.01 -2.79
N ASP A 451 -31.86 0.68 -3.71
CA ASP A 451 -33.30 0.84 -3.70
C ASP A 451 -33.92 0.02 -4.85
N LEU A 452 -34.92 -0.76 -4.54
CA LEU A 452 -35.58 -1.70 -5.46
C LEU A 452 -37.09 -1.51 -5.39
N SER A 453 -37.77 -1.59 -6.53
CA SER A 453 -39.20 -1.82 -6.62
C SER A 453 -39.41 -3.31 -6.90
N VAL A 454 -40.20 -3.97 -6.06
CA VAL A 454 -40.39 -5.41 -6.09
C VAL A 454 -41.91 -5.70 -6.09
N ASP A 455 -42.36 -6.56 -6.99
CA ASP A 455 -43.76 -7.02 -7.09
C ASP A 455 -43.78 -8.54 -7.04
N LEU A 456 -44.37 -9.10 -5.99
CA LEU A 456 -44.37 -10.53 -5.68
C LEU A 456 -45.81 -11.05 -5.51
N PRO A 457 -46.26 -12.05 -6.33
CA PRO A 457 -47.55 -12.68 -6.14
C PRO A 457 -47.61 -13.60 -4.91
N SER A 458 -46.45 -14.05 -4.41
CA SER A 458 -46.28 -14.87 -3.21
C SER A 458 -44.98 -14.51 -2.50
N GLU A 459 -44.81 -14.96 -1.26
CA GLU A 459 -43.55 -14.83 -0.54
C GLU A 459 -42.39 -15.40 -1.35
N ALA A 460 -41.30 -14.67 -1.45
CA ALA A 460 -40.13 -15.05 -2.21
C ALA A 460 -38.82 -14.53 -1.65
N ARG A 461 -37.74 -15.22 -1.95
CA ARG A 461 -36.37 -14.79 -1.64
C ARG A 461 -35.78 -14.01 -2.80
N LEU A 462 -35.36 -12.78 -2.49
CA LEU A 462 -34.56 -11.95 -3.36
C LEU A 462 -33.08 -12.15 -3.03
N ARG A 463 -32.24 -12.36 -4.03
CA ARG A 463 -30.76 -12.38 -3.95
C ARG A 463 -30.20 -11.11 -4.52
N VAL A 464 -29.17 -10.59 -3.85
CA VAL A 464 -28.31 -9.52 -4.36
C VAL A 464 -26.92 -10.11 -4.58
N ASN A 465 -26.38 -9.99 -5.78
CA ASN A 465 -25.12 -10.58 -6.20
C ASN A 465 -23.91 -9.90 -5.55
N GLN A 466 -23.90 -9.89 -4.24
CA GLN A 466 -22.82 -9.37 -3.38
C GLN A 466 -22.68 -10.26 -2.14
N ASN A 467 -21.51 -10.27 -1.53
CA ASN A 467 -21.29 -10.97 -0.28
C ASN A 467 -22.23 -10.47 0.82
N TRP A 468 -22.69 -11.38 1.64
CA TRP A 468 -23.45 -11.04 2.82
C TRP A 468 -22.57 -10.50 3.95
N HIS A 469 -23.11 -9.52 4.68
CA HIS A 469 -22.53 -9.02 5.92
C HIS A 469 -23.64 -8.63 6.91
N PRO A 470 -23.49 -8.86 8.24
CA PRO A 470 -24.54 -8.53 9.21
C PRO A 470 -24.82 -7.02 9.35
N GLY A 471 -24.06 -6.18 8.68
CA GLY A 471 -24.27 -4.73 8.59
C GLY A 471 -25.37 -4.30 7.63
N TRP A 472 -25.85 -5.16 6.74
CA TRP A 472 -26.94 -4.87 5.84
C TRP A 472 -28.27 -4.85 6.58
N ARG A 473 -29.15 -3.91 6.22
CA ARG A 473 -30.50 -3.73 6.75
C ARG A 473 -31.46 -3.51 5.59
N ALA A 474 -32.66 -4.07 5.70
CA ALA A 474 -33.75 -3.88 4.75
C ALA A 474 -34.89 -3.07 5.40
N SER A 475 -35.58 -2.24 4.60
CA SER A 475 -36.79 -1.54 5.03
C SER A 475 -38.00 -2.45 5.18
N VAL A 476 -38.03 -3.54 4.40
CA VAL A 476 -39.08 -4.57 4.38
C VAL A 476 -38.41 -5.93 4.32
N GLY A 477 -39.00 -6.94 4.93
CA GLY A 477 -38.49 -8.31 4.93
C GLY A 477 -37.33 -8.53 5.91
N SER A 478 -36.66 -9.68 5.81
CA SER A 478 -35.57 -10.06 6.67
C SER A 478 -34.28 -10.33 5.87
N VAL A 479 -33.21 -9.63 6.22
CA VAL A 479 -31.88 -9.84 5.59
C VAL A 479 -31.23 -11.08 6.18
N LEU A 480 -30.71 -11.95 5.31
CA LEU A 480 -30.05 -13.19 5.68
C LEU A 480 -28.86 -13.52 4.79
N SER A 481 -28.09 -14.51 5.20
CA SER A 481 -27.03 -15.10 4.40
C SER A 481 -27.57 -16.33 3.64
N ASP A 482 -27.54 -16.29 2.34
CA ASP A 482 -27.81 -17.48 1.52
C ASP A 482 -26.49 -18.00 0.95
N ASN A 483 -25.89 -18.97 1.66
CA ASN A 483 -24.54 -19.47 1.37
C ASN A 483 -23.49 -18.35 1.20
N GLY A 484 -23.53 -17.34 2.08
CA GLY A 484 -22.62 -16.19 2.03
C GLY A 484 -23.05 -15.09 1.03
N LEU A 485 -24.11 -15.27 0.25
CA LEU A 485 -24.68 -14.23 -0.60
C LEU A 485 -25.69 -13.38 0.17
N LEU A 486 -25.78 -12.10 -0.13
CA LEU A 486 -26.79 -11.21 0.44
C LEU A 486 -28.18 -11.62 -0.08
N ALA A 487 -29.09 -11.94 0.82
CA ALA A 487 -30.45 -12.31 0.48
C ALA A 487 -31.47 -11.67 1.42
N ILE A 488 -32.70 -11.53 0.93
CA ILE A 488 -33.83 -10.95 1.65
C ILE A 488 -35.06 -11.80 1.43
N ASP A 489 -35.70 -12.27 2.50
CA ASP A 489 -37.02 -12.91 2.43
C ASP A 489 -38.08 -11.83 2.48
N LEU A 490 -38.90 -11.74 1.43
CA LEU A 490 -39.92 -10.72 1.25
C LEU A 490 -41.31 -11.35 1.23
N PRO A 491 -42.32 -10.74 1.90
CA PRO A 491 -43.72 -11.19 1.79
C PRO A 491 -44.30 -10.88 0.41
N ALA A 492 -45.46 -11.48 0.09
CA ALA A 492 -46.21 -11.15 -1.12
C ALA A 492 -46.64 -9.68 -1.12
N GLY A 493 -46.74 -9.07 -2.30
CA GLY A 493 -47.18 -7.70 -2.52
C GLY A 493 -46.18 -6.84 -3.26
N GLN A 494 -46.51 -5.56 -3.40
CA GLN A 494 -45.65 -4.53 -3.98
C GLN A 494 -44.90 -3.84 -2.87
N HIS A 495 -43.55 -3.75 -3.03
CA HIS A 495 -42.65 -3.22 -2.03
C HIS A 495 -41.62 -2.26 -2.63
N ASP A 496 -41.49 -1.08 -2.01
CA ASP A 496 -40.35 -0.21 -2.19
C ASP A 496 -39.28 -0.58 -1.15
N LEU A 497 -38.36 -1.48 -1.55
CA LEU A 497 -37.32 -2.02 -0.70
C LEU A 497 -36.08 -1.13 -0.73
N THR A 498 -35.65 -0.68 0.43
CA THR A 498 -34.37 -0.01 0.62
C THR A 498 -33.42 -0.91 1.42
N LEU A 499 -32.28 -1.26 0.83
CA LEU A 499 -31.16 -1.90 1.52
C LEU A 499 -30.12 -0.83 1.91
N ARG A 500 -29.65 -0.87 3.16
CA ARG A 500 -28.61 0.04 3.67
C ARG A 500 -27.54 -0.71 4.43
N PHE A 501 -26.29 -0.35 4.19
CA PHE A 501 -25.14 -0.89 4.91
C PHE A 501 -24.69 0.05 6.02
N LEU A 502 -24.84 -0.38 7.27
CA LEU A 502 -24.40 0.36 8.45
C LEU A 502 -24.15 -0.61 9.63
N PRO A 503 -22.93 -1.15 9.77
CA PRO A 503 -22.57 -2.04 10.87
C PRO A 503 -22.62 -1.36 12.25
N ARG A 504 -22.97 -2.15 13.28
CA ARG A 504 -22.99 -1.66 14.67
C ARG A 504 -21.61 -1.24 15.17
N SER A 505 -20.55 -1.89 14.72
CA SER A 505 -19.16 -1.54 15.05
C SER A 505 -18.78 -0.13 14.59
N VAL A 506 -19.30 0.33 13.44
CA VAL A 506 -19.09 1.69 12.94
C VAL A 506 -19.77 2.71 13.85
N ILE A 507 -21.00 2.44 14.27
CA ILE A 507 -21.75 3.34 15.16
C ILE A 507 -21.05 3.43 16.52
N ALA A 508 -20.77 2.28 17.15
CA ALA A 508 -20.11 2.22 18.45
C ALA A 508 -18.71 2.84 18.41
N GLY A 509 -17.93 2.51 17.37
CA GLY A 509 -16.59 3.06 17.16
C GLY A 509 -16.60 4.57 16.91
N GLY A 510 -17.56 5.05 16.12
CA GLY A 510 -17.75 6.46 15.86
C GLY A 510 -18.10 7.26 17.12
N LEU A 511 -19.00 6.76 17.94
CA LEU A 511 -19.37 7.39 19.22
C LEU A 511 -18.17 7.41 20.19
N ALA A 512 -17.43 6.31 20.29
CA ALA A 512 -16.23 6.24 21.14
C ALA A 512 -15.14 7.21 20.65
N SER A 513 -14.89 7.26 19.34
CA SER A 513 -13.90 8.18 18.76
C SER A 513 -14.31 9.65 18.93
N LEU A 514 -15.58 9.98 18.78
CA LEU A 514 -16.12 11.32 19.03
C LEU A 514 -15.97 11.72 20.51
N ALA A 515 -16.32 10.83 21.44
CA ALA A 515 -16.14 11.07 22.86
C ALA A 515 -14.67 11.31 23.23
N ALA A 516 -13.78 10.48 22.73
CA ALA A 516 -12.33 10.64 22.94
C ALA A 516 -11.81 11.97 22.34
N LEU A 517 -12.28 12.34 21.15
CA LEU A 517 -11.94 13.62 20.51
C LEU A 517 -12.42 14.82 21.33
N VAL A 518 -13.65 14.79 21.86
CA VAL A 518 -14.17 15.84 22.74
C VAL A 518 -13.29 15.99 23.98
N VAL A 519 -12.95 14.88 24.65
CA VAL A 519 -12.05 14.90 25.82
C VAL A 519 -10.70 15.51 25.45
N LEU A 520 -10.13 15.09 24.33
CA LEU A 520 -8.85 15.62 23.84
C LEU A 520 -8.90 17.12 23.57
N VAL A 521 -9.94 17.61 22.90
CA VAL A 521 -10.16 19.05 22.64
C VAL A 521 -10.29 19.83 23.95
N LEU A 522 -11.05 19.31 24.93
CA LEU A 522 -11.17 19.93 26.25
C LEU A 522 -9.84 19.98 27.00
N MET A 523 -9.01 18.93 26.89
CA MET A 523 -7.65 18.92 27.47
C MET A 523 -6.76 20.00 26.83
N VAL A 524 -6.86 20.21 25.53
CA VAL A 524 -6.09 21.24 24.81
C VAL A 524 -6.58 22.64 25.16
N ARG A 525 -7.90 22.86 25.24
CA ARG A 525 -8.51 24.19 25.50
C ARG A 525 -8.27 24.71 26.91
N ARG A 526 -8.18 23.85 27.91
CA ARG A 526 -8.04 24.24 29.33
C ARG A 526 -6.73 24.92 29.69
N ARG A 527 -5.77 25.15 28.73
CA ARG A 527 -4.51 25.87 29.01
C ARG A 527 -4.07 26.71 27.82
N ARG A 528 -4.12 28.02 28.04
CA ARG A 528 -3.48 29.06 27.21
C ARG A 528 -2.12 29.53 27.75
N ASP A 529 -1.61 28.99 28.85
CA ASP A 529 -0.41 29.51 29.54
C ASP A 529 0.84 28.70 29.25
N HIS A 530 1.85 29.41 28.82
CA HIS A 530 3.24 29.16 28.45
C HIS A 530 3.46 28.98 26.94
N GLN A 531 3.74 30.09 26.30
CA GLN A 531 4.40 30.07 24.98
C GLN A 531 5.89 29.79 25.18
N PRO A 532 6.48 28.80 24.46
CA PRO A 532 7.92 28.65 24.39
C PRO A 532 8.55 29.92 23.79
N GLY A 533 9.71 30.34 24.28
CA GLY A 533 10.36 31.55 23.80
C GLY A 533 10.56 31.52 22.28
N GLY A 534 10.24 32.64 21.62
CA GLY A 534 10.19 32.71 20.14
C GLY A 534 11.50 32.29 19.43
N ARG A 535 12.65 32.26 20.15
CA ARG A 535 13.95 31.82 19.63
C ARG A 535 14.03 30.27 19.53
N GLU A 536 13.50 29.55 20.51
CA GLU A 536 13.44 28.08 20.48
C GLU A 536 12.45 27.58 19.40
N VAL A 537 11.30 28.23 19.24
CA VAL A 537 10.33 27.91 18.19
C VAL A 537 10.95 28.11 16.81
N ARG A 538 11.68 29.20 16.57
CA ARG A 538 12.37 29.46 15.29
C ARG A 538 13.48 28.44 15.02
N LEU A 539 14.26 28.05 16.03
CA LEU A 539 15.31 27.05 15.87
C LEU A 539 14.68 25.67 15.57
N HIS A 540 13.62 25.30 16.27
CA HIS A 540 12.91 24.04 15.99
C HIS A 540 12.28 24.02 14.58
N LEU A 541 11.66 25.13 14.14
CA LEU A 541 11.12 25.27 12.79
C LEU A 541 12.23 25.14 11.72
N LEU A 542 13.35 25.81 11.91
CA LEU A 542 14.51 25.73 11.00
C LEU A 542 15.10 24.31 10.95
N LEU A 543 15.24 23.65 12.09
CA LEU A 543 15.74 22.28 12.15
C LEU A 543 14.73 21.25 11.58
N SER A 544 13.44 21.51 11.71
CA SER A 544 12.39 20.67 11.11
C SER A 544 12.29 20.86 9.60
N LEU A 545 12.57 22.07 9.08
CA LEU A 545 12.54 22.39 7.66
C LEU A 545 13.84 22.02 6.94
N ALA A 546 14.97 21.96 7.64
CA ALA A 546 16.27 21.65 7.03
C ALA A 546 16.32 20.29 6.33
N PRO A 547 15.80 19.19 6.90
CA PRO A 547 15.71 17.91 6.19
C PRO A 547 14.81 17.99 4.95
N PHE A 548 13.72 18.76 5.02
CA PHE A 548 12.79 18.96 3.91
C PHE A 548 13.46 19.74 2.76
N ALA A 549 14.20 20.79 3.09
CA ALA A 549 14.99 21.55 2.12
C ALA A 549 16.10 20.68 1.50
N LEU A 550 16.75 19.82 2.30
CA LEU A 550 17.78 18.90 1.83
C LEU A 550 17.17 17.84 0.89
N VAL A 551 16.02 17.24 1.26
CA VAL A 551 15.28 16.31 0.41
C VAL A 551 14.86 16.98 -0.89
N GLY A 552 14.28 18.18 -0.82
CA GLY A 552 13.86 18.93 -2.01
C GLY A 552 15.03 19.31 -2.92
N ALA A 553 16.16 19.74 -2.33
CA ALA A 553 17.39 20.05 -3.07
C ALA A 553 17.98 18.78 -3.71
N THR A 554 18.04 17.67 -2.98
CA THR A 554 18.54 16.39 -3.48
C THR A 554 17.66 15.88 -4.62
N TYR A 555 16.34 15.94 -4.48
CA TYR A 555 15.40 15.58 -5.52
C TYR A 555 15.52 16.50 -6.75
N GLY A 556 15.68 17.81 -6.55
CA GLY A 556 15.89 18.76 -7.62
C GLY A 556 17.19 18.56 -8.42
N VAL A 557 18.26 18.12 -7.74
CA VAL A 557 19.58 17.87 -8.35
C VAL A 557 19.67 16.49 -9.00
N LEU A 558 19.05 15.47 -8.38
CA LEU A 558 19.12 14.08 -8.86
C LEU A 558 17.91 13.68 -9.72
N ARG A 559 16.95 14.57 -9.93
CA ARG A 559 15.79 14.32 -10.77
C ARG A 559 16.27 14.10 -12.19
N GLU A 560 16.12 12.89 -12.70
CA GLU A 560 16.08 12.68 -14.14
C GLU A 560 14.91 13.53 -14.70
N PRO A 561 15.10 14.20 -15.84
CA PRO A 561 14.02 14.97 -16.45
C PRO A 561 12.81 14.04 -16.57
N ALA A 562 11.64 14.53 -16.11
CA ALA A 562 10.40 13.81 -16.27
C ALA A 562 10.27 13.45 -17.75
N VAL A 563 10.28 12.17 -18.04
CA VAL A 563 9.95 11.68 -19.37
C VAL A 563 8.49 12.06 -19.57
N GLU A 564 8.22 13.07 -20.41
CA GLU A 564 6.87 13.28 -20.91
C GLU A 564 6.49 11.99 -21.65
N LEU A 565 5.65 11.17 -21.01
CA LEU A 565 5.02 10.06 -21.70
C LEU A 565 4.19 10.70 -22.83
N PRO A 566 4.38 10.30 -24.09
CA PRO A 566 3.53 10.77 -25.16
C PRO A 566 2.09 10.48 -24.77
N SER A 567 1.23 11.49 -24.85
CA SER A 567 -0.23 11.30 -24.72
C SER A 567 -0.60 10.11 -25.61
N PRO A 568 -1.29 9.09 -25.10
CA PRO A 568 -1.70 7.98 -25.95
C PRO A 568 -2.51 8.60 -27.08
N LEU A 569 -1.95 8.60 -28.29
CA LEU A 569 -2.70 8.93 -29.50
C LEU A 569 -3.87 7.95 -29.51
N THR A 570 -5.08 8.45 -29.28
CA THR A 570 -6.30 7.65 -29.44
C THR A 570 -6.55 7.58 -30.94
N PRO A 571 -6.17 6.50 -31.64
CA PRO A 571 -6.48 6.37 -33.06
C PRO A 571 -8.00 6.37 -33.21
N SER A 572 -8.51 7.01 -34.26
CA SER A 572 -9.89 6.81 -34.66
C SER A 572 -10.12 5.30 -34.93
N GLY A 573 -11.30 4.75 -34.59
CA GLY A 573 -11.58 3.34 -34.81
C GLY A 573 -11.31 2.87 -36.26
N ASP A 574 -11.37 3.79 -37.23
CA ASP A 574 -11.07 3.55 -38.64
C ASP A 574 -9.56 3.29 -38.89
N ALA A 575 -8.67 3.85 -38.09
CA ALA A 575 -7.23 3.60 -38.21
C ALA A 575 -6.81 2.21 -37.69
N VAL A 576 -7.68 1.53 -36.96
CA VAL A 576 -7.44 0.18 -36.43
C VAL A 576 -7.91 -0.91 -37.40
N VAL A 577 -8.94 -0.65 -38.20
CA VAL A 577 -9.43 -1.57 -39.25
C VAL A 577 -8.67 -1.24 -40.53
N VAL A 578 -7.96 -2.22 -41.07
CA VAL A 578 -7.14 -2.06 -42.29
C VAL A 578 -7.51 -3.12 -43.33
N ASP A 579 -7.35 -2.81 -44.59
CA ASP A 579 -7.69 -3.74 -45.67
C ASP A 579 -6.58 -4.74 -45.98
N ARG A 580 -5.37 -4.50 -45.48
CA ARG A 580 -4.18 -5.34 -45.69
C ARG A 580 -3.20 -5.24 -44.52
N LEU A 581 -2.27 -6.18 -44.47
CA LEU A 581 -1.17 -6.12 -43.52
C LEU A 581 -0.42 -4.80 -43.62
N PRO A 582 0.02 -4.21 -42.49
CA PRO A 582 0.90 -3.03 -42.50
C PRO A 582 2.15 -3.28 -43.33
N ASP A 583 2.63 -2.22 -44.03
CA ASP A 583 3.82 -2.33 -44.83
C ASP A 583 5.04 -2.68 -43.97
N GLY A 584 5.80 -3.71 -44.37
CA GLY A 584 6.96 -4.24 -43.60
C GLY A 584 6.62 -5.18 -42.44
N ALA A 585 5.36 -5.50 -42.22
CA ALA A 585 4.99 -6.53 -41.26
C ALA A 585 5.40 -7.93 -41.76
N VAL A 586 5.96 -8.74 -40.88
CA VAL A 586 6.24 -10.15 -41.15
C VAL A 586 4.92 -10.90 -41.10
N PRO A 587 4.49 -11.58 -42.17
CA PRO A 587 3.28 -12.38 -42.16
C PRO A 587 3.40 -13.54 -41.15
N LEU A 588 2.32 -13.81 -40.42
CA LEU A 588 2.18 -14.88 -39.47
C LEU A 588 0.86 -15.62 -39.73
N ASP A 589 0.80 -16.91 -39.48
CA ASP A 589 -0.42 -17.71 -39.57
C ASP A 589 -0.61 -18.49 -38.27
N VAL A 590 -0.84 -17.75 -37.18
CA VAL A 590 -1.05 -18.34 -35.85
C VAL A 590 -2.50 -18.16 -35.45
N ARG A 591 -3.15 -19.26 -35.09
CA ARG A 591 -4.55 -19.26 -34.62
C ARG A 591 -4.59 -19.58 -33.13
N PHE A 592 -5.24 -18.72 -32.39
CA PHE A 592 -5.63 -18.97 -31.01
C PHE A 592 -7.02 -19.59 -30.95
N ALA A 593 -7.31 -20.26 -29.86
CA ALA A 593 -8.69 -20.70 -29.57
C ALA A 593 -9.65 -19.52 -29.60
N ARG A 594 -10.94 -19.81 -29.87
CA ARG A 594 -11.99 -18.78 -29.95
C ARG A 594 -11.86 -17.83 -31.15
N GLY A 595 -11.31 -18.30 -32.25
CA GLY A 595 -11.33 -17.60 -33.53
C GLY A 595 -10.53 -16.28 -33.57
N VAL A 596 -9.46 -16.17 -32.79
CA VAL A 596 -8.50 -15.07 -32.88
C VAL A 596 -7.28 -15.54 -33.65
N SER A 597 -6.90 -14.82 -34.69
CA SER A 597 -5.72 -15.10 -35.51
C SER A 597 -4.73 -13.93 -35.46
N LEU A 598 -3.46 -14.25 -35.25
CA LEU A 598 -2.34 -13.33 -35.41
C LEU A 598 -1.81 -13.50 -36.83
N VAL A 599 -2.04 -12.48 -37.68
CA VAL A 599 -1.76 -12.58 -39.12
C VAL A 599 -0.51 -11.84 -39.55
N GLY A 600 0.07 -11.04 -38.66
CA GLY A 600 1.35 -10.37 -38.94
C GLY A 600 1.81 -9.51 -37.78
N ALA A 601 3.11 -9.19 -37.77
CA ALA A 601 3.67 -8.25 -36.80
C ALA A 601 4.91 -7.53 -37.34
N ARG A 602 5.20 -6.35 -36.74
CA ARG A 602 6.38 -5.55 -37.04
C ARG A 602 6.94 -4.96 -35.74
N VAL A 603 8.25 -5.08 -35.57
CA VAL A 603 8.97 -4.56 -34.40
C VAL A 603 10.01 -3.55 -34.91
N GLU A 604 9.86 -2.28 -34.57
CA GLU A 604 10.72 -1.20 -35.06
C GLU A 604 11.09 -0.18 -33.97
N PRO A 605 12.30 0.41 -34.12
CA PRO A 605 13.38 0.02 -35.00
C PRO A 605 14.13 -1.23 -34.50
N ALA A 606 14.84 -1.92 -35.40
CA ALA A 606 15.60 -3.14 -35.05
C ALA A 606 16.77 -2.91 -34.10
N ALA A 607 17.23 -1.67 -33.93
CA ALA A 607 18.26 -1.28 -32.98
C ALA A 607 17.85 0.05 -32.32
N LEU A 608 17.96 0.09 -31.00
CA LEU A 608 17.52 1.20 -30.15
C LEU A 608 18.59 1.53 -29.11
N SER A 609 18.60 2.79 -28.66
CA SER A 609 19.29 3.17 -27.43
C SER A 609 18.30 3.24 -26.26
N PRO A 610 18.73 3.06 -25.01
CA PRO A 610 17.88 3.31 -23.84
C PRO A 610 17.24 4.71 -23.92
N GLY A 611 15.95 4.80 -23.60
CA GLY A 611 15.18 6.06 -23.70
C GLY A 611 14.61 6.38 -25.08
N GLN A 612 14.84 5.55 -26.11
CA GLN A 612 14.16 5.68 -27.40
C GLN A 612 12.83 4.89 -27.43
N ASP A 613 11.98 5.23 -28.40
CA ASP A 613 10.66 4.63 -28.53
C ASP A 613 10.73 3.35 -29.40
N LEU A 614 10.23 2.25 -28.83
CA LEU A 614 9.95 1.00 -29.52
C LEU A 614 8.51 1.05 -30.07
N THR A 615 8.34 0.79 -31.33
CA THR A 615 7.03 0.64 -31.96
C THR A 615 6.79 -0.82 -32.30
N LEU A 616 5.68 -1.36 -31.82
CA LEU A 616 5.20 -2.68 -32.13
C LEU A 616 3.87 -2.55 -32.87
N GLU A 617 3.79 -3.08 -34.07
CA GLU A 617 2.54 -3.23 -34.81
C GLU A 617 2.17 -4.69 -34.91
N ILE A 618 0.95 -5.03 -34.52
CA ILE A 618 0.42 -6.38 -34.53
C ILE A 618 -0.85 -6.39 -35.38
N ALA A 619 -0.98 -7.36 -36.24
CA ALA A 619 -2.17 -7.52 -37.07
C ALA A 619 -2.97 -8.73 -36.63
N TRP A 620 -4.24 -8.49 -36.32
CA TRP A 620 -5.19 -9.49 -35.82
C TRP A 620 -6.36 -9.70 -36.79
N VAL A 621 -6.91 -10.89 -36.79
CA VAL A 621 -8.23 -11.18 -37.38
C VAL A 621 -9.07 -11.91 -36.34
N VAL A 622 -10.32 -11.51 -36.22
CA VAL A 622 -11.30 -12.12 -35.31
C VAL A 622 -12.43 -12.71 -36.12
N ASP A 623 -12.61 -14.03 -36.09
CA ASP A 623 -13.60 -14.75 -36.91
C ASP A 623 -14.77 -15.28 -36.10
N ASP A 624 -14.60 -15.50 -34.78
CA ASP A 624 -15.59 -16.10 -33.88
C ASP A 624 -15.88 -15.24 -32.65
N GLU A 625 -16.67 -15.74 -31.72
CA GLU A 625 -16.92 -15.04 -30.45
C GLU A 625 -15.73 -15.12 -29.50
N VAL A 626 -15.06 -14.02 -29.37
CA VAL A 626 -13.97 -13.84 -28.41
C VAL A 626 -14.53 -13.57 -27.02
N PRO A 627 -13.94 -14.14 -25.96
CA PRO A 627 -14.34 -13.82 -24.60
C PRO A 627 -14.31 -12.31 -24.33
N ARG A 628 -15.35 -11.79 -23.66
CA ARG A 628 -15.45 -10.34 -23.37
C ARG A 628 -14.35 -9.81 -22.45
N ASP A 629 -13.67 -10.71 -21.75
CA ASP A 629 -12.54 -10.45 -20.88
C ASP A 629 -11.18 -10.65 -21.57
N ALA A 630 -11.16 -10.92 -22.87
CA ALA A 630 -9.93 -11.13 -23.61
C ALA A 630 -9.14 -9.83 -23.78
N GLY A 631 -7.84 -9.94 -23.64
CA GLY A 631 -6.85 -8.88 -23.91
C GLY A 631 -5.63 -9.45 -24.61
N VAL A 632 -4.77 -8.56 -25.08
CA VAL A 632 -3.48 -8.90 -25.69
C VAL A 632 -2.40 -8.78 -24.60
N PHE A 633 -1.60 -9.82 -24.42
CA PHE A 633 -0.37 -9.68 -23.66
C PHE A 633 0.82 -9.56 -24.60
N VAL A 634 1.76 -8.70 -24.20
CA VAL A 634 3.03 -8.47 -24.91
C VAL A 634 4.16 -8.54 -23.91
N HIS A 635 4.97 -9.58 -24.01
CA HIS A 635 6.12 -9.80 -23.14
C HIS A 635 7.41 -9.58 -23.92
N VAL A 636 8.25 -8.68 -23.47
CA VAL A 636 9.56 -8.40 -24.05
C VAL A 636 10.63 -8.99 -23.14
N ARG A 637 11.39 -9.98 -23.66
CA ARG A 637 12.37 -10.77 -22.90
C ARG A 637 13.76 -10.50 -23.39
N GLY A 638 14.69 -10.19 -22.49
CA GLY A 638 16.11 -10.04 -22.76
C GLY A 638 16.88 -11.36 -22.62
N GLU A 639 18.00 -11.48 -23.30
CA GLU A 639 18.88 -12.67 -23.23
C GLU A 639 19.40 -12.94 -21.81
N SER A 640 19.62 -11.91 -21.01
CA SER A 640 20.04 -12.02 -19.59
C SER A 640 18.91 -12.41 -18.63
N GLY A 641 17.69 -12.65 -19.13
CA GLY A 641 16.51 -13.00 -18.32
C GLY A 641 15.70 -11.79 -17.83
N GLY A 642 16.05 -10.58 -18.21
CA GLY A 642 15.21 -9.39 -18.01
C GLY A 642 13.90 -9.52 -18.77
N MET A 643 12.80 -8.94 -18.23
CA MET A 643 11.49 -8.94 -18.89
C MET A 643 10.73 -7.67 -18.54
N PHE A 644 10.00 -7.11 -19.51
CA PHE A 644 8.95 -6.13 -19.28
C PHE A 644 7.72 -6.46 -20.13
N GLN A 645 6.56 -5.84 -19.79
CA GLN A 645 5.26 -6.19 -20.35
C GLN A 645 4.58 -4.94 -20.91
N LEU A 646 3.89 -5.09 -22.04
CA LEU A 646 3.11 -4.08 -22.71
C LEU A 646 1.67 -4.55 -22.91
N ASP A 647 1.12 -5.25 -21.93
CA ASP A 647 -0.20 -5.87 -21.97
C ASP A 647 -1.30 -4.79 -22.04
N HIS A 648 -2.33 -5.05 -22.84
CA HIS A 648 -3.44 -4.13 -23.02
C HIS A 648 -4.75 -4.86 -23.37
N THR A 649 -5.88 -4.21 -23.12
CA THR A 649 -7.22 -4.76 -23.37
C THR A 649 -7.89 -4.16 -24.61
N ARG A 650 -7.37 -3.05 -25.13
CA ARG A 650 -7.90 -2.36 -26.30
C ARG A 650 -6.86 -2.29 -27.40
N LEU A 651 -7.23 -2.76 -28.58
CA LEU A 651 -6.39 -2.65 -29.77
C LEU A 651 -6.17 -1.19 -30.12
N SER A 652 -4.92 -0.74 -30.13
CA SER A 652 -4.51 0.67 -30.30
C SER A 652 -5.33 1.68 -29.48
N GLY A 653 -5.84 1.26 -28.31
CA GLY A 653 -6.70 2.10 -27.48
C GLY A 653 -8.14 2.31 -27.98
N ALA A 654 -8.52 1.79 -29.16
CA ALA A 654 -9.80 2.06 -29.79
C ALA A 654 -10.94 1.16 -29.29
N PHE A 655 -10.83 -0.15 -29.41
CA PHE A 655 -11.86 -1.08 -28.99
C PHE A 655 -11.30 -2.40 -28.44
N GLU A 656 -12.08 -3.06 -27.62
CA GLU A 656 -11.75 -4.36 -27.05
C GLU A 656 -11.75 -5.46 -28.12
N LEU A 657 -10.90 -6.47 -27.96
CA LEU A 657 -10.78 -7.58 -28.89
C LEU A 657 -12.14 -8.27 -29.14
N ALA A 658 -12.96 -8.39 -28.11
CA ALA A 658 -14.31 -8.97 -28.19
C ALA A 658 -15.33 -8.11 -28.97
N ALA A 659 -15.07 -6.81 -29.12
CA ALA A 659 -15.90 -5.86 -29.86
C ALA A 659 -15.38 -5.62 -31.28
N ALA A 660 -14.33 -6.30 -31.68
CA ALA A 660 -13.69 -6.15 -32.97
C ALA A 660 -14.60 -6.61 -34.13
N PRO A 661 -14.59 -5.90 -35.28
CA PRO A 661 -15.34 -6.33 -36.46
C PRO A 661 -14.78 -7.65 -37.00
N LYS A 662 -15.69 -8.63 -37.18
CA LYS A 662 -15.31 -9.97 -37.62
C LYS A 662 -14.82 -10.00 -39.06
N GLY A 663 -13.83 -10.85 -39.32
CA GLY A 663 -13.26 -11.08 -40.67
C GLY A 663 -12.47 -9.88 -41.21
N LYS A 664 -12.19 -8.88 -40.40
CA LYS A 664 -11.37 -7.71 -40.80
C LYS A 664 -9.98 -7.81 -40.22
N THR A 665 -9.00 -7.32 -40.96
CA THR A 665 -7.66 -7.14 -40.42
C THR A 665 -7.63 -5.94 -39.49
N LEU A 666 -7.17 -6.16 -38.28
CA LEU A 666 -7.10 -5.17 -37.21
C LEU A 666 -5.65 -4.83 -36.94
N ARG A 667 -5.32 -3.57 -37.05
CA ARG A 667 -3.98 -3.02 -36.76
C ARG A 667 -3.94 -2.58 -35.31
N ASP A 668 -3.05 -3.18 -34.55
CA ASP A 668 -2.80 -2.87 -33.14
C ASP A 668 -1.41 -2.29 -32.98
N VAL A 669 -1.30 -1.04 -32.56
CA VAL A 669 -0.04 -0.30 -32.46
C VAL A 669 0.26 0.01 -30.99
N VAL A 670 1.40 -0.47 -30.54
CA VAL A 670 1.93 -0.18 -29.20
C VAL A 670 3.23 0.58 -29.35
N VAL A 671 3.28 1.79 -28.81
CA VAL A 671 4.50 2.59 -28.72
C VAL A 671 4.96 2.63 -27.27
N HIS A 672 6.20 2.23 -27.02
CA HIS A 672 6.75 2.20 -25.68
C HIS A 672 8.15 2.78 -25.62
N ARG A 673 8.35 3.74 -24.72
CA ARG A 673 9.65 4.32 -24.47
C ARG A 673 10.49 3.38 -23.60
N LEU A 674 11.64 2.97 -24.13
CA LEU A 674 12.52 2.06 -23.40
C LEU A 674 13.08 2.71 -22.13
N PRO A 675 13.13 1.98 -21.00
CA PRO A 675 13.77 2.47 -19.78
C PRO A 675 15.24 2.86 -20.03
N ALA A 676 15.68 3.97 -19.43
CA ALA A 676 17.05 4.47 -19.57
C ALA A 676 18.12 3.49 -19.05
N ASN A 677 17.74 2.58 -18.17
CA ASN A 677 18.61 1.56 -17.57
C ASN A 677 18.44 0.15 -18.18
N LEU A 678 17.81 0.05 -19.37
CA LEU A 678 17.60 -1.25 -20.01
C LEU A 678 18.94 -1.86 -20.42
N ALA A 679 19.08 -3.17 -20.20
CA ALA A 679 20.30 -3.91 -20.53
C ALA A 679 20.59 -3.85 -22.05
N ARG A 680 21.88 -3.63 -22.39
CA ARG A 680 22.35 -3.58 -23.77
C ARG A 680 22.55 -5.00 -24.30
N GLU A 681 21.49 -5.55 -24.83
CA GLU A 681 21.42 -6.92 -25.34
C GLU A 681 20.30 -7.05 -26.38
N ARG A 682 20.12 -8.25 -26.90
CA ARG A 682 18.97 -8.56 -27.76
C ARG A 682 17.73 -8.80 -26.89
N TRP A 683 16.62 -8.23 -27.30
CA TRP A 683 15.30 -8.37 -26.70
C TRP A 683 14.33 -8.99 -27.68
N THR A 684 13.60 -10.01 -27.26
CA THR A 684 12.63 -10.75 -28.06
C THR A 684 11.22 -10.42 -27.62
N VAL A 685 10.33 -10.16 -28.57
CA VAL A 685 8.93 -9.78 -28.32
C VAL A 685 8.04 -11.00 -28.48
N TRP A 686 7.26 -11.28 -27.46
CA TRP A 686 6.32 -12.40 -27.39
C TRP A 686 4.90 -11.85 -27.20
N VAL A 687 3.94 -12.32 -28.02
CA VAL A 687 2.57 -11.83 -28.04
C VAL A 687 1.60 -12.99 -27.90
N GLY A 688 0.46 -12.75 -27.27
CA GLY A 688 -0.62 -13.72 -27.20
C GLY A 688 -1.90 -13.11 -26.67
N VAL A 689 -2.91 -13.95 -26.53
CA VAL A 689 -4.24 -13.57 -26.03
C VAL A 689 -4.48 -14.24 -24.69
N TRP A 690 -5.09 -13.51 -23.76
CA TRP A 690 -5.36 -14.00 -22.42
C TRP A 690 -6.70 -13.48 -21.88
N HIS A 691 -7.19 -14.08 -20.82
CA HIS A 691 -8.34 -13.61 -20.06
C HIS A 691 -7.94 -12.44 -19.16
N ALA A 692 -7.73 -11.25 -19.76
CA ALA A 692 -7.18 -10.06 -19.10
C ALA A 692 -8.04 -9.55 -17.94
N LEU A 693 -9.36 -9.65 -18.06
CA LEU A 693 -10.34 -9.28 -17.04
C LEU A 693 -10.96 -10.52 -16.35
N GLY A 694 -10.36 -11.69 -16.55
CA GLY A 694 -10.78 -12.99 -16.02
C GLY A 694 -9.77 -13.57 -15.03
N ASP A 695 -9.48 -14.87 -15.20
CA ASP A 695 -8.56 -15.62 -14.34
C ASP A 695 -7.08 -15.46 -14.70
N GLY A 696 -6.77 -14.68 -15.74
CA GLY A 696 -5.40 -14.47 -16.22
C GLY A 696 -4.84 -15.63 -17.03
N SER A 697 -5.63 -16.65 -17.34
CA SER A 697 -5.18 -17.75 -18.18
C SER A 697 -5.01 -17.31 -19.64
N ARG A 698 -4.06 -17.93 -20.35
CA ARG A 698 -3.79 -17.65 -21.76
C ARG A 698 -4.73 -18.48 -22.66
N LEU A 699 -5.20 -17.88 -23.74
CA LEU A 699 -5.89 -18.64 -24.76
C LEU A 699 -4.90 -19.61 -25.43
N PRO A 700 -5.25 -20.89 -25.57
CA PRO A 700 -4.38 -21.85 -26.22
C PRO A 700 -4.12 -21.49 -27.69
N VAL A 701 -2.91 -21.68 -28.16
CA VAL A 701 -2.59 -21.68 -29.59
C VAL A 701 -3.15 -22.96 -30.20
N ALA A 702 -4.02 -22.82 -31.17
CA ALA A 702 -4.68 -23.93 -31.87
C ALA A 702 -3.92 -24.35 -33.13
N ALA A 703 -3.22 -23.41 -33.79
CA ALA A 703 -2.35 -23.68 -34.93
C ALA A 703 -1.16 -22.69 -34.90
N GLU A 704 0.05 -23.19 -35.03
CA GLU A 704 1.28 -22.43 -34.82
C GLU A 704 1.84 -21.82 -36.12
N GLY A 705 1.44 -22.33 -37.30
CA GLY A 705 2.08 -21.97 -38.56
C GLY A 705 3.59 -22.23 -38.50
N ASP A 706 4.38 -21.31 -39.07
CA ASP A 706 5.86 -21.34 -38.99
C ASP A 706 6.41 -20.54 -37.80
N ALA A 707 5.56 -20.06 -36.89
CA ALA A 707 5.96 -19.21 -35.79
C ALA A 707 6.49 -20.01 -34.60
N ARG A 708 7.45 -19.47 -33.90
CA ARG A 708 7.92 -20.04 -32.63
C ARG A 708 6.90 -19.75 -31.53
N VAL A 709 6.39 -20.79 -30.89
CA VAL A 709 5.40 -20.72 -29.82
C VAL A 709 5.99 -21.31 -28.54
N GLU A 710 5.79 -20.59 -27.43
CA GLU A 710 6.19 -21.04 -26.11
C GLU A 710 5.11 -20.64 -25.07
N ALA A 711 4.54 -21.62 -24.36
CA ALA A 711 3.52 -21.41 -23.35
C ALA A 711 2.36 -20.50 -23.82
N ASN A 712 1.81 -20.77 -25.02
CA ASN A 712 0.77 -19.99 -25.69
C ASN A 712 1.15 -18.51 -25.95
N ALA A 713 2.42 -18.21 -26.10
CA ALA A 713 2.96 -16.96 -26.60
C ALA A 713 3.69 -17.17 -27.91
N VAL A 714 3.56 -16.24 -28.84
CA VAL A 714 4.12 -16.28 -30.19
C VAL A 714 5.28 -15.28 -30.26
N GLU A 715 6.43 -15.70 -30.72
CA GLU A 715 7.55 -14.80 -31.01
C GLU A 715 7.24 -13.99 -32.27
N VAL A 716 7.18 -12.68 -32.14
CA VAL A 716 6.79 -11.77 -33.26
C VAL A 716 7.93 -10.92 -33.77
N GLY A 717 9.08 -10.96 -33.14
CA GLY A 717 10.26 -10.24 -33.57
C GLY A 717 11.25 -9.96 -32.46
N SER A 718 12.33 -9.25 -32.80
CA SER A 718 13.36 -8.86 -31.82
C SER A 718 14.01 -7.55 -32.20
N PHE A 719 14.62 -6.88 -31.22
CA PHE A 719 15.43 -5.68 -31.38
C PHE A 719 16.69 -5.75 -30.51
N VAL A 720 17.67 -4.91 -30.79
CA VAL A 720 18.91 -4.85 -30.03
C VAL A 720 19.02 -3.49 -29.35
N VAL A 721 19.25 -3.48 -28.05
CA VAL A 721 19.59 -2.27 -27.29
C VAL A 721 21.11 -2.06 -27.34
N ARG A 722 21.55 -0.89 -27.82
CA ARG A 722 22.96 -0.52 -28.01
C ARG A 722 23.43 0.54 -27.03
#